data_bf0345c1d88887a59518f85d50626297
#
_entry.id   bf0345c1d88887a59518f85d50626297
#
_cell.length_a   1.000
_cell.length_b   1.000
_cell.length_c   1.000
_cell.angle_alpha   90.00
_cell.angle_beta   90.00
_cell.angle_gamma   90.00
#
_symmetry.space_group_name_H-M   'P 1'
#
loop_
_entity.id
_entity.type
_entity.pdbx_description
1 polymer ?
#
loop_
_entity_poly.entity_id
_entity_poly.type
_entity_poly.pdbx_seq_one_letter_code
_entity_poly.pdbx_strand_id
1 'polypeptide(L)'
;MTLSSLNSPLVIASVEVPDSQGLIGMTICPGKHQQNALSGQFQRDLALDLDLIKSWGATAVVSLMADEELASLHVEDLGNEVEARDMLWFQLPILDQAMPDEIFERHWVYAGLRLRMLLREGKRVLVHCRSGLGRTGLISARLLIEFGMPAEQAMALVREARPGTLEATIHKHYLTSLPLPHNDAWLDRVLGCLLGGAVGDAFGYAVEFDSLEKIRQHFGNEGLTKPILQQGKLVVSDDTQMTLFTLEGILRSTDEQGAINQSRALEEIRHAYLDWYDTQQSEPGSHFGWLASRAAMRARRAPGNTCLSALKAGGAGSIENPINDSKGCGGVMRTAPIGFLQNIDLFDLAARAAALTHGHVDGWASSGVLPRIVARLIEGEEKHLAVRNSYSDGSEWGHVYGKAANIGHYLLAQKLARKMRFNPHEAIRQLGQGWVGDEALAIGMYAFLSGQSFRDTLIRATNHDGDSDSTASIAGQLWGAKYGLKDMPQAWIRRLDILDEILYLVQKLQGWHNRVDTKNRRQPIIDDSIQPCIRMIEMTHELHILGYQRIRIFPYISPSGCYWRLEWAPRSAFVSGTAQPHGGNEREIARYTSGSGWQPFEWQDVKSLSALEMAQQFLRQFPELARAGKGDDWAYAGWFTKLLGEVRQGKLPYFWADWDIDLSRGVPMHDGAPFPLPPQISRSDQASCPIE
;
A
#
# COMPACT_ATOMS: atom_id res chain seq x y z
N MET A 1 27.47 20.53 -31.15
CA MET A 1 28.41 20.40 -30.02
C MET A 1 27.84 19.38 -29.07
N THR A 2 28.62 18.35 -28.70
CA THR A 2 28.16 17.33 -27.74
C THR A 2 28.27 17.89 -26.32
N LEU A 3 27.18 17.86 -25.57
CA LEU A 3 27.10 18.29 -24.17
C LEU A 3 27.58 17.17 -23.24
N SER A 4 28.71 17.39 -22.57
CA SER A 4 29.31 16.45 -21.60
C SER A 4 29.27 17.01 -20.18
N SER A 5 29.51 16.18 -19.18
CA SER A 5 29.56 16.62 -17.78
C SER A 5 30.68 17.63 -17.52
N LEU A 6 31.76 17.63 -18.34
CA LEU A 6 32.88 18.56 -18.21
C LEU A 6 32.62 19.90 -18.89
N ASN A 7 32.09 19.91 -20.14
CA ASN A 7 31.89 21.16 -20.90
C ASN A 7 30.54 21.81 -20.62
N SER A 8 29.60 21.09 -20.05
CA SER A 8 28.26 21.58 -19.66
C SER A 8 27.85 20.90 -18.35
N PRO A 9 28.40 21.32 -17.19
CA PRO A 9 28.08 20.72 -15.89
C PRO A 9 26.57 20.67 -15.65
N LEU A 10 26.15 19.68 -14.85
CA LEU A 10 24.74 19.47 -14.54
C LEU A 10 24.16 20.69 -13.80
N VAL A 11 23.09 21.26 -14.31
CA VAL A 11 22.39 22.37 -13.67
C VAL A 11 21.26 21.84 -12.81
N ILE A 12 21.29 22.17 -11.50
CA ILE A 12 20.24 21.84 -10.53
C ILE A 12 19.48 23.15 -10.22
N ALA A 13 18.27 23.26 -10.76
CA ALA A 13 17.34 24.30 -10.35
C ALA A 13 16.67 23.87 -9.03
N SER A 14 16.46 24.76 -8.07
CA SER A 14 15.91 24.37 -6.77
C SER A 14 14.80 25.30 -6.29
N VAL A 15 13.87 24.74 -5.52
CA VAL A 15 12.79 25.45 -4.84
C VAL A 15 12.80 25.06 -3.36
N GLU A 16 12.50 26.02 -2.49
CA GLU A 16 12.35 25.79 -1.05
C GLU A 16 10.94 25.28 -0.73
N VAL A 17 10.82 24.38 0.24
CA VAL A 17 9.51 23.95 0.74
C VAL A 17 9.03 24.89 1.85
N PRO A 18 7.70 25.10 1.97
CA PRO A 18 7.15 25.93 3.04
C PRO A 18 7.55 25.40 4.44
N ASP A 19 7.76 26.33 5.36
CA ASP A 19 8.04 26.08 6.78
C ASP A 19 9.22 25.15 7.07
N SER A 20 10.17 25.04 6.11
CA SER A 20 11.35 24.18 6.24
C SER A 20 12.53 24.77 5.46
N GLN A 21 13.76 24.36 5.80
CA GLN A 21 14.97 24.62 5.03
C GLN A 21 15.23 23.56 3.95
N GLY A 22 14.27 22.65 3.74
CA GLY A 22 14.36 21.59 2.73
C GLY A 22 14.33 22.15 1.31
N LEU A 23 15.12 21.56 0.41
CA LEU A 23 15.20 21.97 -0.99
C LEU A 23 14.79 20.83 -1.91
N ILE A 24 13.96 21.15 -2.90
CA ILE A 24 13.67 20.25 -4.03
C ILE A 24 14.52 20.71 -5.21
N GLY A 25 15.48 19.88 -5.64
CA GLY A 25 16.31 20.09 -6.81
C GLY A 25 15.71 19.45 -8.05
N MET A 26 15.81 20.10 -9.19
CA MET A 26 15.29 19.64 -10.48
C MET A 26 16.41 19.61 -11.51
N THR A 27 16.58 18.49 -12.20
CA THR A 27 17.62 18.36 -13.22
C THR A 27 17.22 17.38 -14.33
N ILE A 28 18.04 17.31 -15.38
CA ILE A 28 17.97 16.28 -16.44
C ILE A 28 18.46 14.94 -15.87
N CYS A 29 18.25 13.84 -16.63
CA CYS A 29 18.81 12.54 -16.26
C CYS A 29 20.33 12.61 -16.13
N PRO A 30 20.92 12.29 -14.94
CA PRO A 30 22.37 12.23 -14.76
C PRO A 30 22.98 11.16 -15.66
N GLY A 31 24.17 11.40 -16.19
CA GLY A 31 24.92 10.43 -17.00
C GLY A 31 24.31 10.13 -18.38
N LYS A 32 23.23 10.77 -18.79
CA LYS A 32 22.52 10.39 -20.01
C LYS A 32 23.34 10.49 -21.29
N HIS A 33 23.21 9.48 -22.14
CA HIS A 33 23.66 9.46 -23.52
C HIS A 33 22.46 9.59 -24.44
N GLN A 34 22.40 10.62 -25.27
CA GLN A 34 21.28 10.87 -26.19
C GLN A 34 21.74 11.65 -27.42
N GLN A 35 21.61 11.06 -28.60
CA GLN A 35 22.09 11.68 -29.83
C GLN A 35 21.13 12.75 -30.39
N ASN A 36 19.82 12.50 -30.34
CA ASN A 36 18.79 13.30 -31.01
C ASN A 36 17.86 14.00 -30.01
N ALA A 37 18.41 14.73 -29.04
CA ALA A 37 17.58 15.58 -28.18
C ALA A 37 17.41 16.98 -28.80
N LEU A 38 16.24 17.60 -28.58
CA LEU A 38 15.94 18.97 -29.05
C LEU A 38 16.96 19.99 -28.55
N SER A 39 17.56 19.79 -27.41
CA SER A 39 18.57 20.66 -26.79
C SER A 39 20.01 20.31 -27.17
N GLY A 40 20.24 19.38 -28.09
CA GLY A 40 21.56 18.95 -28.55
C GLY A 40 21.89 17.50 -28.25
N GLN A 41 23.09 17.05 -28.61
CA GLN A 41 23.60 15.73 -28.34
C GLN A 41 24.20 15.68 -26.93
N PHE A 42 23.85 14.63 -26.14
CA PHE A 42 24.37 14.42 -24.81
C PHE A 42 25.26 13.17 -24.75
N GLN A 43 26.40 13.31 -24.10
CA GLN A 43 27.32 12.23 -23.73
C GLN A 43 27.90 12.57 -22.37
N ARG A 44 27.14 12.29 -21.33
CA ARG A 44 27.47 12.67 -19.95
C ARG A 44 28.13 11.51 -19.21
N ASP A 45 28.90 11.84 -18.21
CA ASP A 45 29.51 10.90 -17.28
C ASP A 45 28.65 10.78 -16.03
N LEU A 46 28.21 9.55 -15.71
CA LEU A 46 27.31 9.28 -14.59
C LEU A 46 27.96 9.59 -13.25
N ALA A 47 29.23 9.19 -13.08
CA ALA A 47 29.94 9.39 -11.82
C ALA A 47 30.14 10.87 -11.52
N LEU A 48 30.59 11.66 -12.50
CA LEU A 48 30.78 13.11 -12.37
C LEU A 48 29.45 13.83 -12.06
N ASP A 49 28.36 13.44 -12.72
CA ASP A 49 27.06 14.04 -12.47
C ASP A 49 26.56 13.71 -11.06
N LEU A 50 26.71 12.48 -10.58
CA LEU A 50 26.31 12.08 -9.24
C LEU A 50 27.20 12.69 -8.15
N ASP A 51 28.50 12.87 -8.39
CA ASP A 51 29.37 13.58 -7.47
C ASP A 51 28.99 15.05 -7.32
N LEU A 52 28.53 15.70 -8.41
CA LEU A 52 27.97 17.03 -8.36
C LEU A 52 26.65 17.06 -7.56
N ILE A 53 25.76 16.10 -7.79
CA ILE A 53 24.52 15.97 -7.03
C ILE A 53 24.80 15.76 -5.54
N LYS A 54 25.76 14.92 -5.20
CA LYS A 54 26.19 14.72 -3.80
C LYS A 54 26.79 15.99 -3.21
N SER A 55 27.62 16.71 -3.97
CA SER A 55 28.21 17.99 -3.53
C SER A 55 27.17 19.09 -3.35
N TRP A 56 26.06 19.06 -4.12
CA TRP A 56 24.91 19.93 -3.90
C TRP A 56 24.22 19.62 -2.58
N GLY A 57 24.50 18.46 -1.97
CA GLY A 57 23.98 18.04 -0.67
C GLY A 57 22.71 17.19 -0.76
N ALA A 58 22.44 16.55 -1.87
CA ALA A 58 21.31 15.64 -2.02
C ALA A 58 21.38 14.51 -1.00
N THR A 59 20.29 14.27 -0.29
CA THR A 59 20.09 13.11 0.58
C THR A 59 19.29 12.02 -0.14
N ALA A 60 18.47 12.41 -1.11
CA ALA A 60 17.67 11.48 -1.92
C ALA A 60 17.66 11.91 -3.39
N VAL A 61 17.60 10.92 -4.27
CA VAL A 61 17.40 11.09 -5.72
C VAL A 61 16.13 10.35 -6.13
N VAL A 62 15.25 11.04 -6.83
CA VAL A 62 13.98 10.52 -7.35
C VAL A 62 14.07 10.45 -8.87
N SER A 63 14.03 9.25 -9.42
CA SER A 63 13.93 9.01 -10.86
C SER A 63 12.49 8.73 -11.25
N LEU A 64 12.00 9.49 -12.24
CA LEU A 64 10.64 9.34 -12.78
C LEU A 64 10.67 8.55 -14.11
N MET A 65 11.62 7.65 -14.25
CA MET A 65 11.89 6.91 -15.48
C MET A 65 11.82 5.41 -15.23
N ALA A 66 11.26 4.68 -16.20
CA ALA A 66 11.25 3.23 -16.22
C ALA A 66 12.62 2.65 -16.61
N ASP A 67 12.84 1.37 -16.36
CA ASP A 67 14.11 0.69 -16.66
C ASP A 67 14.48 0.76 -18.13
N GLU A 68 13.50 0.65 -19.03
CA GLU A 68 13.70 0.75 -20.46
C GLU A 68 14.15 2.15 -20.89
N GLU A 69 13.65 3.20 -20.22
CA GLU A 69 14.11 4.56 -20.46
C GLU A 69 15.54 4.77 -19.96
N LEU A 70 15.89 4.24 -18.77
CA LEU A 70 17.24 4.28 -18.22
C LEU A 70 18.22 3.54 -19.15
N ALA A 71 17.85 2.35 -19.61
CA ALA A 71 18.63 1.57 -20.57
C ALA A 71 18.83 2.33 -21.91
N SER A 72 17.79 3.00 -22.41
CA SER A 72 17.88 3.79 -23.65
C SER A 72 18.85 4.97 -23.55
N LEU A 73 19.19 5.38 -22.33
CA LEU A 73 20.13 6.48 -22.04
C LEU A 73 21.48 5.98 -21.51
N HIS A 74 21.70 4.67 -21.44
CA HIS A 74 22.91 4.00 -20.93
C HIS A 74 23.24 4.36 -19.47
N VAL A 75 22.20 4.35 -18.61
CA VAL A 75 22.30 4.67 -17.18
C VAL A 75 21.57 3.63 -16.31
N GLU A 76 21.61 2.36 -16.68
CA GLU A 76 20.96 1.26 -15.98
C GLU A 76 21.42 1.13 -14.52
N ASP A 77 22.68 1.46 -14.25
CA ASP A 77 23.30 1.40 -12.92
C ASP A 77 23.03 2.65 -12.05
N LEU A 78 22.22 3.59 -12.51
CA LEU A 78 21.99 4.86 -11.82
C LEU A 78 21.58 4.66 -10.35
N GLY A 79 20.71 3.71 -10.06
CA GLY A 79 20.26 3.44 -8.70
C GLY A 79 21.37 2.92 -7.78
N ASN A 80 22.19 1.98 -8.27
CA ASN A 80 23.31 1.44 -7.51
C ASN A 80 24.38 2.52 -7.25
N GLU A 81 24.67 3.36 -8.24
CA GLU A 81 25.62 4.46 -8.14
C GLU A 81 25.15 5.59 -7.18
N VAL A 82 23.85 5.83 -7.10
CA VAL A 82 23.26 6.73 -6.09
C VAL A 82 23.44 6.16 -4.68
N GLU A 83 23.10 4.88 -4.48
CA GLU A 83 23.25 4.22 -3.18
C GLU A 83 24.72 4.07 -2.75
N ALA A 84 25.64 3.84 -3.68
CA ALA A 84 27.07 3.79 -3.41
C ALA A 84 27.63 5.14 -2.86
N ARG A 85 26.91 6.24 -3.08
CA ARG A 85 27.25 7.57 -2.54
C ARG A 85 26.45 7.92 -1.28
N ASP A 86 25.89 6.96 -0.58
CA ASP A 86 25.06 7.17 0.62
C ASP A 86 23.92 8.17 0.37
N MET A 87 23.26 8.08 -0.77
CA MET A 87 22.02 8.77 -1.09
C MET A 87 20.88 7.76 -1.22
N LEU A 88 19.68 8.15 -0.80
CA LEU A 88 18.49 7.33 -0.97
C LEU A 88 18.03 7.35 -2.42
N TRP A 89 17.65 6.18 -2.95
CA TRP A 89 17.16 6.03 -4.30
C TRP A 89 15.68 5.71 -4.33
N PHE A 90 14.90 6.52 -5.06
CA PHE A 90 13.48 6.29 -5.32
C PHE A 90 13.26 6.24 -6.83
N GLN A 91 12.87 5.08 -7.35
CA GLN A 91 12.44 4.93 -8.73
C GLN A 91 10.92 4.88 -8.77
N LEU A 92 10.31 5.90 -9.38
CA LEU A 92 8.87 6.12 -9.46
C LEU A 92 8.50 6.45 -10.90
N PRO A 93 8.43 5.45 -11.77
CA PRO A 93 8.21 5.67 -13.19
C PRO A 93 6.89 6.37 -13.48
N ILE A 94 6.93 7.36 -14.35
CA ILE A 94 5.75 7.96 -14.97
C ILE A 94 5.99 7.89 -16.49
N LEU A 95 5.03 7.40 -17.24
CA LEU A 95 5.12 7.40 -18.70
C LEU A 95 5.30 8.82 -19.24
N ASP A 96 6.10 8.97 -20.28
CA ASP A 96 6.36 10.30 -20.84
C ASP A 96 5.06 10.97 -21.30
N GLN A 97 4.88 12.23 -20.94
CA GLN A 97 3.67 13.03 -21.17
C GLN A 97 2.39 12.51 -20.50
N ALA A 98 2.47 11.51 -19.61
CA ALA A 98 1.34 11.00 -18.85
C ALA A 98 1.29 11.60 -17.45
N MET A 99 0.17 11.31 -16.76
CA MET A 99 0.02 11.52 -15.31
C MET A 99 0.56 10.32 -14.54
N PRO A 100 0.87 10.47 -13.24
CA PRO A 100 1.06 9.36 -12.34
C PRO A 100 -0.13 8.38 -12.40
N ASP A 101 0.18 7.12 -12.55
CA ASP A 101 -0.79 6.03 -12.56
C ASP A 101 -1.04 5.47 -11.14
N GLU A 102 -1.86 4.44 -11.05
CA GLU A 102 -2.19 3.80 -9.77
C GLU A 102 -0.98 3.15 -9.09
N ILE A 103 -0.06 2.60 -9.87
CA ILE A 103 1.17 2.01 -9.31
C ILE A 103 2.05 3.11 -8.72
N PHE A 104 2.21 4.21 -9.45
CA PHE A 104 2.91 5.38 -8.91
C PHE A 104 2.27 5.84 -7.60
N GLU A 105 0.94 6.03 -7.57
CA GLU A 105 0.22 6.50 -6.37
C GLU A 105 0.38 5.54 -5.18
N ARG A 106 0.40 4.25 -5.43
CA ARG A 106 0.65 3.22 -4.43
C ARG A 106 2.06 3.35 -3.85
N HIS A 107 3.06 3.42 -4.69
CA HIS A 107 4.45 3.61 -4.25
C HIS A 107 4.69 4.98 -3.61
N TRP A 108 3.90 6.00 -4.01
CA TRP A 108 3.95 7.33 -3.42
C TRP A 108 3.55 7.35 -1.94
N VAL A 109 2.71 6.43 -1.49
CA VAL A 109 2.38 6.28 -0.06
C VAL A 109 3.65 6.20 0.80
N TYR A 110 4.61 5.40 0.38
CA TYR A 110 5.90 5.27 1.05
C TYR A 110 6.90 6.37 0.63
N ALA A 111 7.12 6.51 -0.67
CA ALA A 111 8.14 7.41 -1.17
C ALA A 111 7.80 8.88 -0.87
N GLY A 112 6.56 9.32 -1.12
CA GLY A 112 6.09 10.66 -0.81
C GLY A 112 6.22 11.01 0.67
N LEU A 113 5.83 10.07 1.55
CA LEU A 113 6.01 10.23 2.99
C LEU A 113 7.50 10.42 3.35
N ARG A 114 8.37 9.54 2.86
CA ARG A 114 9.83 9.63 3.13
C ARG A 114 10.42 10.93 2.62
N LEU A 115 10.04 11.37 1.42
CA LEU A 115 10.52 12.63 0.85
C LEU A 115 10.06 13.85 1.66
N ARG A 116 8.79 13.88 2.10
CA ARG A 116 8.28 14.94 2.98
C ARG A 116 8.99 14.96 4.34
N MET A 117 9.28 13.80 4.92
CA MET A 117 10.06 13.72 6.16
C MET A 117 11.46 14.32 5.99
N LEU A 118 12.19 13.92 4.94
CA LEU A 118 13.51 14.46 4.64
C LEU A 118 13.48 15.98 4.44
N LEU A 119 12.51 16.46 3.68
CA LEU A 119 12.36 17.90 3.44
C LEU A 119 12.04 18.67 4.72
N ARG A 120 11.19 18.13 5.63
CA ARG A 120 10.95 18.73 6.96
C ARG A 120 12.19 18.77 7.83
N GLU A 121 13.10 17.81 7.67
CA GLU A 121 14.41 17.80 8.35
C GLU A 121 15.43 18.76 7.72
N GLY A 122 15.02 19.58 6.76
CA GLY A 122 15.91 20.51 6.06
C GLY A 122 16.84 19.83 5.04
N LYS A 123 16.57 18.57 4.68
CA LYS A 123 17.37 17.83 3.70
C LYS A 123 17.02 18.23 2.27
N ARG A 124 17.91 17.85 1.33
CA ARG A 124 17.75 18.14 -0.09
C ARG A 124 17.37 16.89 -0.86
N VAL A 125 16.32 17.01 -1.68
CA VAL A 125 15.77 15.96 -2.53
C VAL A 125 15.94 16.35 -3.98
N LEU A 126 16.60 15.53 -4.78
CA LEU A 126 16.74 15.74 -6.21
C LEU A 126 15.68 14.96 -6.98
N VAL A 127 14.97 15.60 -7.88
CA VAL A 127 13.99 14.98 -8.78
C VAL A 127 14.49 15.12 -10.22
N HIS A 128 14.47 14.02 -10.98
CA HIS A 128 14.79 14.04 -12.40
C HIS A 128 13.87 13.15 -13.23
N CYS A 129 13.78 13.48 -14.50
CA CYS A 129 13.28 12.62 -15.56
C CYS A 129 14.25 12.69 -16.75
N ARG A 130 13.85 12.36 -17.95
CA ARG A 130 14.71 12.43 -19.16
C ARG A 130 15.23 13.83 -19.45
N SER A 131 14.32 14.84 -19.54
CA SER A 131 14.61 16.25 -19.84
C SER A 131 14.67 17.15 -18.60
N GLY A 132 14.18 16.66 -17.46
CA GLY A 132 14.07 17.43 -16.22
C GLY A 132 13.01 18.54 -16.29
N LEU A 133 11.98 18.42 -17.12
CA LEU A 133 10.95 19.45 -17.33
C LEU A 133 9.55 18.95 -16.91
N GLY A 134 8.87 18.12 -17.72
CA GLY A 134 7.47 17.72 -17.53
C GLY A 134 7.26 16.96 -16.22
N ARG A 135 7.64 15.69 -16.16
CA ARG A 135 7.49 14.80 -15.01
C ARG A 135 8.21 15.34 -13.75
N THR A 136 9.41 15.90 -13.94
CA THR A 136 10.20 16.51 -12.85
C THR A 136 9.44 17.69 -12.23
N GLY A 137 8.94 18.61 -13.05
CA GLY A 137 8.14 19.74 -12.57
C GLY A 137 6.86 19.29 -11.89
N LEU A 138 6.21 18.25 -12.43
CA LEU A 138 4.98 17.68 -11.87
C LEU A 138 5.17 17.20 -10.43
N ILE A 139 6.21 16.39 -10.18
CA ILE A 139 6.47 15.83 -8.85
C ILE A 139 7.04 16.88 -7.90
N SER A 140 7.83 17.84 -8.39
CA SER A 140 8.30 18.97 -7.57
C SER A 140 7.13 19.84 -7.10
N ALA A 141 6.19 20.18 -7.98
CA ALA A 141 4.99 20.93 -7.61
C ALA A 141 4.07 20.13 -6.67
N ARG A 142 3.92 18.80 -6.90
CA ARG A 142 3.17 17.93 -5.98
C ARG A 142 3.74 17.98 -4.57
N LEU A 143 5.04 17.87 -4.39
CA LEU A 143 5.66 17.97 -3.07
C LEU A 143 5.34 19.31 -2.40
N LEU A 144 5.44 20.43 -3.11
CA LEU A 144 5.08 21.76 -2.58
C LEU A 144 3.61 21.83 -2.14
N ILE A 145 2.70 21.26 -2.94
CA ILE A 145 1.27 21.19 -2.60
C ILE A 145 1.04 20.34 -1.36
N GLU A 146 1.74 19.23 -1.22
CA GLU A 146 1.66 18.36 -0.05
C GLU A 146 2.25 19.01 1.22
N PHE A 147 3.03 20.10 1.08
CA PHE A 147 3.42 21.01 2.17
C PHE A 147 2.40 22.13 2.42
N GLY A 148 1.24 22.12 1.76
CA GLY A 148 0.16 23.08 1.96
C GLY A 148 0.20 24.29 1.03
N MET A 149 1.14 24.36 0.07
CA MET A 149 1.18 25.44 -0.92
C MET A 149 -0.01 25.31 -1.90
N PRO A 150 -0.74 26.39 -2.21
CA PRO A 150 -1.76 26.35 -3.26
C PRO A 150 -1.18 25.88 -4.59
N ALA A 151 -1.92 25.06 -5.34
CA ALA A 151 -1.44 24.44 -6.58
C ALA A 151 -0.93 25.45 -7.62
N GLU A 152 -1.63 26.56 -7.81
CA GLU A 152 -1.21 27.61 -8.74
C GLU A 152 0.13 28.25 -8.33
N GLN A 153 0.31 28.49 -7.02
CA GLN A 153 1.55 29.03 -6.49
C GLN A 153 2.71 28.04 -6.63
N ALA A 154 2.47 26.77 -6.33
CA ALA A 154 3.47 25.70 -6.48
C ALA A 154 3.93 25.57 -7.93
N MET A 155 3.00 25.59 -8.88
CA MET A 155 3.30 25.56 -10.31
C MET A 155 4.08 26.79 -10.78
N ALA A 156 3.72 27.98 -10.29
CA ALA A 156 4.41 29.22 -10.62
C ALA A 156 5.86 29.19 -10.13
N LEU A 157 6.08 28.80 -8.88
CA LEU A 157 7.41 28.69 -8.28
C LEU A 157 8.32 27.71 -9.02
N VAL A 158 7.78 26.54 -9.40
CA VAL A 158 8.53 25.55 -10.18
C VAL A 158 8.89 26.05 -11.56
N ARG A 159 7.98 26.78 -12.26
CA ARG A 159 8.25 27.39 -13.57
C ARG A 159 9.28 28.52 -13.50
N GLU A 160 9.24 29.32 -12.44
CA GLU A 160 10.22 30.37 -12.20
C GLU A 160 11.63 29.78 -12.00
N ALA A 161 11.75 28.77 -11.15
CA ALA A 161 13.03 28.11 -10.88
C ALA A 161 13.57 27.35 -12.12
N ARG A 162 12.68 26.75 -12.92
CA ARG A 162 13.04 25.98 -14.12
C ARG A 162 12.06 26.25 -15.27
N PRO A 163 12.34 27.24 -16.13
CA PRO A 163 11.49 27.57 -17.28
C PRO A 163 11.28 26.39 -18.22
N GLY A 164 10.08 26.28 -18.80
CA GLY A 164 9.67 25.16 -19.65
C GLY A 164 9.11 23.95 -18.89
N THR A 165 8.95 24.03 -17.55
CA THR A 165 8.28 22.99 -16.75
C THR A 165 6.75 23.15 -16.76
N LEU A 166 6.02 22.03 -16.62
CA LEU A 166 4.55 22.01 -16.41
C LEU A 166 3.76 22.70 -17.54
N GLU A 167 4.18 22.52 -18.79
CA GLU A 167 3.47 23.11 -19.94
C GLU A 167 2.18 22.36 -20.30
N ALA A 168 2.10 21.05 -20.00
CA ALA A 168 0.95 20.24 -20.32
C ALA A 168 -0.25 20.54 -19.41
N THR A 169 -1.41 20.82 -20.00
CA THR A 169 -2.65 21.11 -19.28
C THR A 169 -3.07 19.97 -18.34
N ILE A 170 -2.80 18.72 -18.74
CA ILE A 170 -3.08 17.53 -17.92
C ILE A 170 -2.37 17.57 -16.55
N HIS A 171 -1.16 18.14 -16.49
CA HIS A 171 -0.43 18.29 -15.23
C HIS A 171 -1.13 19.27 -14.28
N LYS A 172 -1.71 20.35 -14.81
CA LYS A 172 -2.48 21.30 -14.00
C LYS A 172 -3.69 20.63 -13.35
N HIS A 173 -4.46 19.88 -14.12
CA HIS A 173 -5.63 19.16 -13.59
C HIS A 173 -5.24 18.18 -12.49
N TYR A 174 -4.20 17.38 -12.71
CA TYR A 174 -3.70 16.46 -11.68
C TYR A 174 -3.31 17.18 -10.39
N LEU A 175 -2.52 18.25 -10.48
CA LEU A 175 -2.03 18.99 -9.32
C LEU A 175 -3.14 19.68 -8.52
N THR A 176 -4.17 20.19 -9.20
CA THR A 176 -5.32 20.81 -8.53
C THR A 176 -6.28 19.82 -7.87
N SER A 177 -6.21 18.54 -8.24
CA SER A 177 -7.04 17.46 -7.67
C SER A 177 -6.36 16.69 -6.53
N LEU A 178 -5.12 17.00 -6.18
CA LEU A 178 -4.40 16.27 -5.15
C LEU A 178 -5.04 16.45 -3.77
N PRO A 179 -5.30 15.35 -3.03
CA PRO A 179 -5.66 15.46 -1.64
C PRO A 179 -4.43 15.92 -0.84
N LEU A 180 -4.63 16.81 0.13
CA LEU A 180 -3.56 17.12 1.07
C LEU A 180 -3.28 15.89 1.93
N PRO A 181 -2.00 15.53 2.16
CA PRO A 181 -1.65 14.44 3.03
C PRO A 181 -2.10 14.77 4.46
N HIS A 182 -2.74 13.82 5.11
CA HIS A 182 -3.18 13.93 6.48
C HIS A 182 -2.37 12.99 7.35
N ASN A 183 -1.96 13.48 8.52
CA ASN A 183 -1.34 12.68 9.58
C ASN A 183 -0.15 11.80 9.14
N ASP A 184 0.88 12.42 8.57
CA ASP A 184 2.12 11.73 8.20
C ASP A 184 2.74 10.96 9.39
N ALA A 185 2.56 11.44 10.62
CA ALA A 185 3.09 10.76 11.81
C ALA A 185 2.41 9.42 12.08
N TRP A 186 1.09 9.33 11.88
CA TRP A 186 0.36 8.07 11.96
C TRP A 186 0.75 7.13 10.82
N LEU A 187 0.78 7.64 9.60
CA LEU A 187 1.15 6.86 8.41
C LEU A 187 2.58 6.31 8.51
N ASP A 188 3.52 7.10 9.02
CA ASP A 188 4.91 6.67 9.24
C ASP A 188 5.00 5.47 10.19
N ARG A 189 4.24 5.50 11.29
CA ARG A 189 4.24 4.41 12.28
C ARG A 189 3.50 3.16 11.80
N VAL A 190 2.41 3.32 11.06
CA VAL A 190 1.68 2.19 10.45
C VAL A 190 2.52 1.51 9.38
N LEU A 191 3.09 2.30 8.44
CA LEU A 191 4.05 1.78 7.46
C LEU A 191 5.25 1.14 8.14
N GLY A 192 5.80 1.83 9.16
CA GLY A 192 6.89 1.30 9.97
C GLY A 192 6.56 -0.05 10.59
N CYS A 193 5.37 -0.20 11.17
CA CYS A 193 4.90 -1.46 11.76
C CYS A 193 4.87 -2.58 10.72
N LEU A 194 4.22 -2.38 9.59
CA LEU A 194 4.06 -3.42 8.56
C LEU A 194 5.38 -3.74 7.86
N LEU A 195 6.14 -2.72 7.45
CA LEU A 195 7.42 -2.91 6.78
C LEU A 195 8.49 -3.44 7.74
N GLY A 196 8.47 -2.98 8.99
CA GLY A 196 9.38 -3.47 10.03
C GLY A 196 9.14 -4.93 10.35
N GLY A 197 7.85 -5.35 10.43
CA GLY A 197 7.47 -6.74 10.59
C GLY A 197 7.90 -7.60 9.41
N ALA A 198 7.62 -7.17 8.18
CA ALA A 198 7.99 -7.90 6.97
C ALA A 198 9.52 -8.05 6.80
N VAL A 199 10.29 -7.01 7.13
CA VAL A 199 11.76 -7.09 7.12
C VAL A 199 12.26 -8.00 8.25
N GLY A 200 11.63 -7.95 9.43
CA GLY A 200 11.96 -8.82 10.56
C GLY A 200 11.71 -10.28 10.25
N ASP A 201 10.52 -10.60 9.73
CA ASP A 201 10.13 -11.91 9.24
C ASP A 201 11.16 -12.44 8.22
N ALA A 202 11.39 -11.71 7.11
CA ALA A 202 12.34 -12.12 6.08
C ALA A 202 13.79 -12.29 6.61
N PHE A 203 14.15 -11.56 7.67
CA PHE A 203 15.44 -11.67 8.32
C PHE A 203 15.53 -12.97 9.13
N GLY A 204 14.49 -13.32 9.91
CA GLY A 204 14.42 -14.50 10.74
C GLY A 204 14.16 -15.79 9.96
N TYR A 205 13.31 -15.72 8.94
CA TYR A 205 12.91 -16.86 8.10
C TYR A 205 14.10 -17.60 7.47
N ALA A 206 15.17 -16.87 7.17
CA ALA A 206 16.39 -17.48 6.62
C ALA A 206 17.07 -18.49 7.57
N VAL A 207 16.76 -18.45 8.86
CA VAL A 207 17.40 -19.27 9.91
C VAL A 207 16.38 -19.89 10.90
N GLU A 208 15.08 -19.85 10.60
CA GLU A 208 13.97 -20.27 11.46
C GLU A 208 14.18 -21.65 12.10
N PHE A 209 14.70 -22.60 11.33
CA PHE A 209 14.89 -24.00 11.81
C PHE A 209 16.33 -24.28 12.22
N ASP A 210 17.19 -23.29 12.33
CA ASP A 210 18.59 -23.45 12.70
C ASP A 210 18.81 -23.18 14.19
N SER A 211 19.62 -24.02 14.85
CA SER A 211 20.08 -23.70 16.20
C SER A 211 21.05 -22.52 16.19
N LEU A 212 21.16 -21.79 17.30
CA LEU A 212 22.12 -20.69 17.46
C LEU A 212 23.56 -21.15 17.14
N GLU A 213 23.91 -22.38 17.50
CA GLU A 213 25.21 -22.96 17.18
C GLU A 213 25.41 -23.05 15.65
N LYS A 214 24.40 -23.56 14.94
CA LYS A 214 24.44 -23.67 13.48
C LYS A 214 24.46 -22.29 12.80
N ILE A 215 23.68 -21.33 13.32
CA ILE A 215 23.71 -19.93 12.84
C ILE A 215 25.14 -19.37 12.98
N ARG A 216 25.79 -19.58 14.12
CA ARG A 216 27.17 -19.12 14.37
C ARG A 216 28.21 -19.82 13.52
N GLN A 217 28.03 -21.11 13.25
CA GLN A 217 28.89 -21.82 12.31
C GLN A 217 28.87 -21.24 10.90
N HIS A 218 27.70 -20.80 10.43
CA HIS A 218 27.54 -20.24 9.09
C HIS A 218 27.91 -18.75 9.00
N PHE A 219 27.59 -17.95 10.02
CA PHE A 219 27.67 -16.48 9.97
C PHE A 219 28.70 -15.88 10.94
N GLY A 220 29.42 -16.71 11.67
CA GLY A 220 30.39 -16.26 12.69
C GLY A 220 29.76 -16.01 14.06
N ASN A 221 30.57 -15.61 15.03
CA ASN A 221 30.17 -15.50 16.44
C ASN A 221 29.03 -14.52 16.69
N GLU A 222 28.92 -13.49 15.86
CA GLU A 222 27.83 -12.50 15.92
C GLU A 222 26.50 -13.03 15.40
N GLY A 223 26.51 -14.21 14.73
CA GLY A 223 25.35 -14.77 14.06
C GLY A 223 24.95 -14.01 12.80
N LEU A 224 23.68 -14.10 12.42
CA LEU A 224 23.14 -13.40 11.26
C LEU A 224 23.02 -11.89 11.55
N THR A 225 23.81 -11.08 10.85
CA THR A 225 23.84 -9.60 11.03
C THR A 225 23.36 -8.81 9.80
N LYS A 226 23.13 -9.49 8.69
CA LYS A 226 22.59 -8.92 7.44
C LYS A 226 21.54 -9.86 6.87
N PRO A 227 20.50 -9.35 6.23
CA PRO A 227 19.47 -10.21 5.62
C PRO A 227 20.06 -11.06 4.49
N ILE A 228 19.52 -12.26 4.34
CA ILE A 228 19.83 -13.16 3.23
C ILE A 228 18.85 -12.86 2.10
N LEU A 229 19.39 -12.68 0.89
CA LEU A 229 18.58 -12.44 -0.30
C LEU A 229 18.38 -13.73 -1.08
N GLN A 230 17.15 -14.03 -1.42
CA GLN A 230 16.80 -15.09 -2.36
C GLN A 230 16.49 -14.44 -3.72
N GLN A 231 17.30 -14.73 -4.73
CA GLN A 231 17.20 -14.11 -6.07
C GLN A 231 17.12 -12.56 -6.02
N GLY A 232 17.89 -11.94 -5.13
CA GLY A 232 17.96 -10.49 -4.95
C GLY A 232 16.80 -9.88 -4.13
N LYS A 233 15.86 -10.70 -3.61
CA LYS A 233 14.72 -10.28 -2.80
C LYS A 233 14.84 -10.74 -1.36
N LEU A 234 14.24 -9.99 -0.46
CA LEU A 234 13.90 -10.39 0.90
C LEU A 234 12.54 -11.11 0.85
N VAL A 235 12.57 -12.40 1.10
CA VAL A 235 11.40 -13.27 1.01
C VAL A 235 10.82 -13.45 2.40
N VAL A 236 9.55 -13.09 2.57
CA VAL A 236 8.81 -13.27 3.83
C VAL A 236 8.26 -14.67 3.99
N SER A 237 7.95 -15.08 5.23
CA SER A 237 7.26 -16.33 5.57
C SER A 237 5.72 -16.18 5.54
N ASP A 238 4.99 -17.18 6.07
CA ASP A 238 3.55 -17.09 6.28
C ASP A 238 3.16 -16.08 7.36
N ASP A 239 4.06 -15.67 8.24
CA ASP A 239 3.86 -14.63 9.25
C ASP A 239 3.37 -13.32 8.63
N THR A 240 4.13 -12.81 7.67
CA THR A 240 3.75 -11.58 6.97
C THR A 240 2.57 -11.81 6.04
N GLN A 241 2.50 -12.96 5.35
CA GLN A 241 1.32 -13.27 4.52
C GLN A 241 0.05 -13.16 5.37
N MET A 242 -0.04 -13.86 6.50
CA MET A 242 -1.23 -13.85 7.36
C MET A 242 -1.47 -12.49 8.03
N THR A 243 -0.41 -11.73 8.36
CA THR A 243 -0.53 -10.33 8.81
C THR A 243 -1.28 -9.48 7.78
N LEU A 244 -0.94 -9.60 6.49
CA LEU A 244 -1.61 -8.86 5.42
C LEU A 244 -3.06 -9.32 5.21
N PHE A 245 -3.33 -10.63 5.30
CA PHE A 245 -4.70 -11.14 5.25
C PHE A 245 -5.55 -10.67 6.44
N THR A 246 -4.97 -10.50 7.64
CA THR A 246 -5.65 -9.84 8.76
C THR A 246 -6.04 -8.40 8.40
N LEU A 247 -5.11 -7.63 7.83
CA LEU A 247 -5.38 -6.25 7.41
C LEU A 247 -6.43 -6.19 6.29
N GLU A 248 -6.38 -7.09 5.32
CA GLU A 248 -7.40 -7.17 4.26
C GLU A 248 -8.78 -7.46 4.84
N GLY A 249 -8.91 -8.41 5.78
CA GLY A 249 -10.17 -8.70 6.48
C GLY A 249 -10.71 -7.47 7.22
N ILE A 250 -9.85 -6.73 7.92
CA ILE A 250 -10.22 -5.46 8.56
C ILE A 250 -10.77 -4.48 7.53
N LEU A 251 -10.07 -4.28 6.41
CA LEU A 251 -10.48 -3.33 5.37
C LEU A 251 -11.81 -3.71 4.72
N ARG A 252 -12.10 -5.01 4.56
CA ARG A 252 -13.39 -5.50 4.06
C ARG A 252 -14.55 -5.23 5.04
N SER A 253 -14.26 -5.17 6.33
CA SER A 253 -15.28 -4.98 7.37
C SER A 253 -15.74 -3.54 7.53
N THR A 254 -15.07 -2.58 6.90
CA THR A 254 -15.41 -1.15 7.00
C THR A 254 -16.71 -0.85 6.24
N ASP A 255 -17.59 -0.08 6.84
CA ASP A 255 -18.76 0.48 6.14
C ASP A 255 -18.39 1.71 5.31
N GLU A 256 -19.35 2.26 4.60
CA GLU A 256 -19.16 3.45 3.75
C GLU A 256 -18.75 4.69 4.55
N GLN A 257 -19.13 4.77 5.83
CA GLN A 257 -18.79 5.84 6.76
C GLN A 257 -17.45 5.61 7.46
N GLY A 258 -16.79 4.47 7.20
CA GLY A 258 -15.54 4.06 7.84
C GLY A 258 -15.72 3.48 9.24
N ALA A 259 -16.98 3.18 9.68
CA ALA A 259 -17.19 2.51 10.95
C ALA A 259 -16.87 1.02 10.83
N ILE A 260 -16.36 0.44 11.91
CA ILE A 260 -16.07 -0.98 12.03
C ILE A 260 -16.98 -1.59 13.08
N ASN A 261 -17.68 -2.64 12.69
CA ASN A 261 -18.39 -3.50 13.64
C ASN A 261 -17.50 -4.70 13.99
N GLN A 262 -17.27 -4.93 15.28
CA GLN A 262 -16.35 -5.97 15.77
C GLN A 262 -16.70 -7.38 15.28
N SER A 263 -17.99 -7.75 15.30
CA SER A 263 -18.42 -9.07 14.84
C SER A 263 -18.20 -9.24 13.34
N ARG A 264 -18.48 -8.19 12.55
CA ARG A 264 -18.22 -8.19 11.11
C ARG A 264 -16.70 -8.24 10.84
N ALA A 265 -15.89 -7.51 11.61
CA ALA A 265 -14.44 -7.55 11.47
C ALA A 265 -13.89 -8.96 11.71
N LEU A 266 -14.35 -9.66 12.74
CA LEU A 266 -13.95 -11.03 13.00
C LEU A 266 -14.32 -11.98 11.85
N GLU A 267 -15.54 -11.85 11.31
CA GLU A 267 -16.00 -12.67 10.20
C GLU A 267 -15.20 -12.42 8.92
N GLU A 268 -14.92 -11.17 8.59
CA GLU A 268 -14.11 -10.83 7.42
C GLU A 268 -12.63 -11.24 7.57
N ILE A 269 -12.08 -11.18 8.78
CA ILE A 269 -10.76 -11.74 9.08
C ILE A 269 -10.78 -13.27 8.88
N ARG A 270 -11.83 -13.97 9.32
CA ARG A 270 -12.00 -15.41 9.08
C ARG A 270 -12.03 -15.72 7.58
N HIS A 271 -12.81 -14.99 6.81
CA HIS A 271 -12.86 -15.14 5.34
C HIS A 271 -11.49 -14.89 4.71
N ALA A 272 -10.77 -13.86 5.14
CA ALA A 272 -9.43 -13.58 4.65
C ALA A 272 -8.45 -14.72 4.96
N TYR A 273 -8.54 -15.34 6.14
CA TYR A 273 -7.72 -16.52 6.45
C TYR A 273 -8.09 -17.74 5.61
N LEU A 274 -9.35 -17.93 5.28
CA LEU A 274 -9.77 -18.97 4.34
C LEU A 274 -9.24 -18.70 2.93
N ASP A 275 -9.26 -17.45 2.48
CA ASP A 275 -8.62 -17.03 1.22
C ASP A 275 -7.11 -17.35 1.24
N TRP A 276 -6.41 -17.06 2.37
CA TRP A 276 -5.00 -17.43 2.52
C TRP A 276 -4.81 -18.94 2.45
N TYR A 277 -5.64 -19.71 3.17
CA TYR A 277 -5.56 -21.17 3.13
C TYR A 277 -5.69 -21.71 1.71
N ASP A 278 -6.62 -21.18 0.92
CA ASP A 278 -6.80 -21.57 -0.48
C ASP A 278 -5.56 -21.25 -1.33
N THR A 279 -4.85 -20.15 -1.04
CA THR A 279 -3.59 -19.84 -1.74
C THR A 279 -2.49 -20.87 -1.48
N GLN A 280 -2.58 -21.63 -0.38
CA GLN A 280 -1.62 -22.67 0.01
C GLN A 280 -1.94 -24.04 -0.62
N GLN A 281 -3.04 -24.18 -1.37
CA GLN A 281 -3.43 -25.40 -2.05
C GLN A 281 -2.90 -25.45 -3.48
N SER A 282 -2.76 -26.68 -4.02
CA SER A 282 -2.28 -26.91 -5.40
C SER A 282 -3.28 -26.40 -6.46
N GLU A 283 -4.57 -26.50 -6.15
CA GLU A 283 -5.66 -25.97 -6.98
C GLU A 283 -6.41 -24.93 -6.15
N PRO A 284 -6.17 -23.65 -6.40
CA PRO A 284 -6.80 -22.59 -5.65
C PRO A 284 -8.31 -22.54 -5.93
N GLY A 285 -9.10 -22.49 -4.87
CA GLY A 285 -10.53 -22.27 -4.89
C GLY A 285 -10.94 -20.89 -5.44
N SER A 286 -12.22 -20.56 -5.31
CA SER A 286 -12.70 -19.20 -5.61
C SER A 286 -12.34 -18.26 -4.47
N HIS A 287 -11.49 -17.27 -4.75
CA HIS A 287 -11.04 -16.28 -3.79
C HIS A 287 -11.96 -15.06 -3.79
N PHE A 288 -12.13 -14.45 -2.63
CA PHE A 288 -12.92 -13.23 -2.44
C PHE A 288 -12.06 -11.97 -2.29
N GLY A 289 -10.77 -12.12 -1.93
CA GLY A 289 -9.85 -11.02 -1.64
C GLY A 289 -8.88 -10.69 -2.77
N TRP A 290 -8.39 -9.46 -2.74
CA TRP A 290 -7.35 -9.00 -3.67
C TRP A 290 -6.03 -9.74 -3.44
N LEU A 291 -5.62 -9.95 -2.16
CA LEU A 291 -4.36 -10.62 -1.82
C LEU A 291 -4.29 -12.03 -2.42
N ALA A 292 -5.37 -12.79 -2.35
CA ALA A 292 -5.41 -14.15 -2.89
C ALA A 292 -5.16 -14.20 -4.41
N SER A 293 -5.38 -13.11 -5.14
CA SER A 293 -5.08 -12.99 -6.56
C SER A 293 -3.58 -12.78 -6.85
N ARG A 294 -2.79 -12.38 -5.84
CA ARG A 294 -1.38 -12.00 -6.01
C ARG A 294 -0.47 -13.21 -6.00
N ALA A 295 0.47 -13.27 -6.96
CA ALA A 295 1.39 -14.41 -7.11
C ALA A 295 2.27 -14.60 -5.85
N ALA A 296 2.72 -13.52 -5.23
CA ALA A 296 3.54 -13.57 -4.02
C ALA A 296 2.80 -14.22 -2.83
N MET A 297 1.47 -14.07 -2.75
CA MET A 297 0.64 -14.67 -1.70
C MET A 297 0.36 -16.17 -1.93
N ARG A 298 0.55 -16.67 -3.15
CA ARG A 298 0.36 -18.08 -3.50
C ARG A 298 1.60 -18.94 -3.24
N ALA A 299 2.72 -18.32 -2.91
CA ALA A 299 3.92 -19.05 -2.58
C ALA A 299 3.78 -19.71 -1.20
N ARG A 300 4.05 -21.02 -1.13
CA ARG A 300 4.06 -21.74 0.13
C ARG A 300 5.36 -21.47 0.87
N ARG A 301 5.27 -20.88 2.07
CA ARG A 301 6.41 -20.34 2.81
C ARG A 301 6.34 -20.74 4.29
N ALA A 302 6.70 -22.00 4.54
CA ALA A 302 6.68 -22.63 5.86
C ALA A 302 5.35 -22.48 6.63
N PRO A 303 4.16 -22.62 6.01
CA PRO A 303 2.90 -22.36 6.70
C PRO A 303 2.70 -23.31 7.89
N GLY A 304 2.33 -22.73 9.04
CA GLY A 304 2.13 -23.46 10.28
C GLY A 304 1.04 -24.54 10.18
N ASN A 305 1.34 -25.76 10.61
CA ASN A 305 0.39 -26.89 10.52
C ASN A 305 -0.91 -26.63 11.31
N THR A 306 -0.85 -25.91 12.43
CA THR A 306 -2.03 -25.53 13.21
C THR A 306 -2.97 -24.64 12.39
N CYS A 307 -2.43 -23.61 11.74
CA CYS A 307 -3.20 -22.72 10.86
C CYS A 307 -3.84 -23.51 9.72
N LEU A 308 -3.05 -24.31 9.00
CA LEU A 308 -3.55 -25.11 7.87
C LEU A 308 -4.65 -26.09 8.28
N SER A 309 -4.48 -26.82 9.38
CA SER A 309 -5.47 -27.83 9.83
C SER A 309 -6.77 -27.20 10.33
N ALA A 310 -6.68 -26.11 11.07
CA ALA A 310 -7.85 -25.40 11.57
C ALA A 310 -8.64 -24.71 10.43
N LEU A 311 -7.94 -24.09 9.46
CA LEU A 311 -8.59 -23.44 8.32
C LEU A 311 -9.16 -24.48 7.34
N LYS A 312 -8.54 -25.64 7.18
CA LYS A 312 -9.13 -26.77 6.45
C LYS A 312 -10.48 -27.22 7.04
N ALA A 313 -10.64 -27.11 8.36
CA ALA A 313 -11.90 -27.37 9.06
C ALA A 313 -12.86 -26.15 9.07
N GLY A 314 -12.58 -25.11 8.26
CA GLY A 314 -13.42 -23.91 8.12
C GLY A 314 -13.07 -22.74 9.04
N GLY A 315 -12.02 -22.84 9.86
CA GLY A 315 -11.60 -21.75 10.77
C GLY A 315 -12.71 -21.33 11.74
N ALA A 316 -13.44 -22.30 12.30
CA ALA A 316 -14.60 -22.06 13.14
C ALA A 316 -14.30 -22.14 14.65
N GLY A 317 -13.03 -22.11 15.05
CA GLY A 317 -12.64 -22.08 16.46
C GLY A 317 -13.06 -20.78 17.13
N SER A 318 -13.37 -20.86 18.42
CA SER A 318 -13.60 -19.67 19.25
C SER A 318 -12.99 -19.89 20.65
N ILE A 319 -12.95 -18.84 21.46
CA ILE A 319 -12.49 -18.91 22.84
C ILE A 319 -13.39 -19.85 23.65
N GLU A 320 -14.69 -19.79 23.39
CA GLU A 320 -15.71 -20.59 24.07
C GLU A 320 -15.76 -22.04 23.56
N ASN A 321 -15.44 -22.26 22.28
CA ASN A 321 -15.44 -23.56 21.62
C ASN A 321 -14.12 -23.77 20.85
N PRO A 322 -13.02 -24.11 21.55
CA PRO A 322 -11.72 -24.27 20.93
C PRO A 322 -11.68 -25.44 19.94
N ILE A 323 -11.11 -25.22 18.76
CA ILE A 323 -10.99 -26.26 17.73
C ILE A 323 -9.82 -27.22 17.99
N ASN A 324 -8.88 -26.82 18.83
CA ASN A 324 -7.69 -27.58 19.24
C ASN A 324 -7.13 -27.04 20.57
N ASP A 325 -6.02 -27.58 21.05
CA ASP A 325 -5.29 -27.11 22.23
C ASP A 325 -3.93 -26.54 21.87
N SER A 326 -3.83 -25.86 20.72
CA SER A 326 -2.57 -25.28 20.22
C SER A 326 -2.22 -23.99 20.95
N LYS A 327 -0.97 -23.92 21.43
CA LYS A 327 -0.31 -22.74 22.02
C LYS A 327 0.54 -21.96 21.01
N GLY A 328 0.62 -22.41 19.77
CA GLY A 328 1.57 -21.94 18.78
C GLY A 328 1.57 -20.42 18.56
N CYS A 329 2.71 -19.91 18.07
CA CYS A 329 2.94 -18.49 17.75
C CYS A 329 2.07 -17.97 16.58
N GLY A 330 1.54 -18.86 15.73
CA GLY A 330 0.73 -18.50 14.55
C GLY A 330 -0.51 -17.64 14.84
N GLY A 331 -0.94 -17.54 16.09
CA GLY A 331 -1.96 -16.59 16.52
C GLY A 331 -1.41 -15.16 16.61
N VAL A 332 -0.32 -14.96 17.36
CA VAL A 332 0.21 -13.63 17.70
C VAL A 332 0.93 -12.96 16.54
N MET A 333 1.65 -13.71 15.71
CA MET A 333 2.47 -13.18 14.61
C MET A 333 1.72 -12.25 13.67
N ARG A 334 0.40 -12.45 13.51
CA ARG A 334 -0.45 -11.84 12.49
C ARG A 334 -1.39 -10.73 12.98
N THR A 335 -1.49 -10.47 14.29
CA THR A 335 -2.55 -9.62 14.86
C THR A 335 -2.18 -8.13 14.98
N ALA A 336 -0.94 -7.73 14.73
CA ALA A 336 -0.50 -6.33 14.84
C ALA A 336 -1.39 -5.32 14.10
N PRO A 337 -1.95 -5.59 12.88
CA PRO A 337 -2.80 -4.64 12.17
C PRO A 337 -4.10 -4.26 12.90
N ILE A 338 -4.58 -5.09 13.81
CA ILE A 338 -5.74 -4.78 14.65
C ILE A 338 -5.46 -3.55 15.53
N GLY A 339 -4.19 -3.33 15.89
CA GLY A 339 -3.74 -2.15 16.64
C GLY A 339 -3.84 -0.81 15.87
N PHE A 340 -4.18 -0.81 14.58
CA PHE A 340 -4.43 0.41 13.80
C PHE A 340 -5.85 0.96 13.98
N LEU A 341 -6.71 0.17 14.62
CA LEU A 341 -8.12 0.49 14.80
C LEU A 341 -8.36 1.39 16.03
N GLN A 342 -9.45 2.15 15.98
CA GLN A 342 -9.91 3.01 17.06
C GLN A 342 -11.35 2.64 17.43
N ASN A 343 -11.74 2.91 18.67
CA ASN A 343 -13.11 2.72 19.18
C ASN A 343 -13.61 1.26 19.12
N ILE A 344 -12.72 0.30 19.29
CA ILE A 344 -13.02 -1.14 19.32
C ILE A 344 -12.19 -1.81 20.44
N ASP A 345 -12.66 -2.93 20.98
CA ASP A 345 -11.85 -3.73 21.90
C ASP A 345 -10.76 -4.51 21.12
N LEU A 346 -9.55 -3.94 21.10
CA LEU A 346 -8.42 -4.50 20.36
C LEU A 346 -8.01 -5.89 20.90
N PHE A 347 -8.11 -6.08 22.22
CA PHE A 347 -7.76 -7.36 22.82
C PHE A 347 -8.75 -8.44 22.40
N ASP A 348 -10.05 -8.20 22.58
CA ASP A 348 -11.08 -9.17 22.27
C ASP A 348 -11.08 -9.53 20.77
N LEU A 349 -11.03 -8.55 19.88
CA LEU A 349 -11.00 -8.84 18.44
C LEU A 349 -9.77 -9.69 18.07
N ALA A 350 -8.59 -9.36 18.58
CA ALA A 350 -7.36 -10.07 18.23
C ALA A 350 -7.29 -11.47 18.87
N ALA A 351 -7.71 -11.62 20.12
CA ALA A 351 -7.82 -12.91 20.79
C ALA A 351 -8.79 -13.84 20.05
N ARG A 352 -9.96 -13.34 19.64
CA ARG A 352 -10.94 -14.10 18.84
C ARG A 352 -10.42 -14.43 17.45
N ALA A 353 -9.71 -13.51 16.78
CA ALA A 353 -9.08 -13.77 15.48
C ALA A 353 -7.99 -14.86 15.57
N ALA A 354 -7.26 -14.93 16.69
CA ALA A 354 -6.30 -16.01 16.94
C ALA A 354 -7.00 -17.33 17.29
N ALA A 355 -8.08 -17.28 18.08
CA ALA A 355 -8.86 -18.46 18.48
C ALA A 355 -9.54 -19.18 17.30
N LEU A 356 -9.71 -18.54 16.15
CA LEU A 356 -10.14 -19.19 14.91
C LEU A 356 -9.26 -20.41 14.56
N THR A 357 -8.00 -20.41 15.01
CA THR A 357 -7.01 -21.45 14.68
C THR A 357 -6.25 -22.01 15.89
N HIS A 358 -6.12 -21.27 17.00
CA HIS A 358 -5.34 -21.63 18.18
C HIS A 358 -6.23 -21.60 19.41
N GLY A 359 -6.60 -22.77 19.91
CA GLY A 359 -7.62 -22.90 20.96
C GLY A 359 -7.10 -22.71 22.38
N HIS A 360 -5.79 -22.87 22.63
CA HIS A 360 -5.24 -22.71 23.97
C HIS A 360 -5.09 -21.24 24.35
N VAL A 361 -5.27 -20.93 25.65
CA VAL A 361 -5.18 -19.54 26.14
C VAL A 361 -3.85 -18.89 25.86
N ASP A 362 -2.71 -19.58 26.01
CA ASP A 362 -1.39 -19.02 25.69
C ASP A 362 -1.21 -18.69 24.20
N GLY A 363 -1.95 -19.36 23.30
CA GLY A 363 -1.95 -19.09 21.87
C GLY A 363 -2.76 -17.85 21.49
N TRP A 364 -3.92 -17.60 22.10
CA TRP A 364 -4.77 -16.47 21.72
C TRP A 364 -4.64 -15.23 22.63
N ALA A 365 -4.27 -15.37 23.92
CA ALA A 365 -4.13 -14.22 24.81
C ALA A 365 -2.95 -13.33 24.44
N SER A 366 -1.80 -13.90 24.05
CA SER A 366 -0.66 -13.15 23.50
C SER A 366 -1.05 -12.31 22.28
N SER A 367 -1.94 -12.86 21.45
CA SER A 367 -2.48 -12.21 20.27
C SER A 367 -3.32 -10.97 20.60
N GLY A 368 -4.01 -10.97 21.75
CA GLY A 368 -4.74 -9.80 22.24
C GLY A 368 -3.82 -8.69 22.78
N VAL A 369 -2.67 -9.04 23.32
CA VAL A 369 -1.71 -8.08 23.91
C VAL A 369 -0.96 -7.29 22.82
N LEU A 370 -0.50 -7.95 21.75
CA LEU A 370 0.31 -7.30 20.70
C LEU A 370 -0.36 -6.06 20.07
N PRO A 371 -1.61 -6.09 19.60
CA PRO A 371 -2.27 -4.91 19.01
C PRO A 371 -2.40 -3.74 19.99
N ARG A 372 -2.59 -4.01 21.28
CA ARG A 372 -2.66 -2.98 22.30
C ARG A 372 -1.32 -2.28 22.49
N ILE A 373 -0.21 -3.02 22.43
CA ILE A 373 1.14 -2.42 22.41
C ILE A 373 1.31 -1.56 21.17
N VAL A 374 0.96 -2.10 19.99
CA VAL A 374 1.06 -1.39 18.70
C VAL A 374 0.25 -0.09 18.74
N ALA A 375 -1.01 -0.11 19.17
CA ALA A 375 -1.85 1.08 19.25
C ALA A 375 -1.23 2.17 20.13
N ARG A 376 -0.78 1.82 21.34
CA ARG A 376 -0.13 2.75 22.28
C ARG A 376 1.15 3.35 21.71
N LEU A 377 1.95 2.53 21.01
CA LEU A 377 3.18 3.01 20.35
C LEU A 377 2.86 3.97 19.21
N ILE A 378 1.84 3.68 18.41
CA ILE A 378 1.36 4.57 17.32
C ILE A 378 0.85 5.90 17.89
N GLU A 379 0.21 5.91 19.05
CA GLU A 379 -0.21 7.11 19.76
C GLU A 379 0.95 7.89 20.40
N GLY A 380 2.16 7.31 20.42
CA GLY A 380 3.38 7.98 20.86
C GLY A 380 3.83 7.65 22.28
N GLU A 381 3.12 6.75 22.97
CA GLU A 381 3.48 6.37 24.34
C GLU A 381 4.93 5.85 24.43
N GLU A 382 5.60 6.08 25.56
CA GLU A 382 6.96 5.59 25.78
C GLU A 382 6.99 4.06 25.76
N LYS A 383 8.02 3.46 25.14
CA LYS A 383 8.05 2.03 24.83
C LYS A 383 7.87 1.11 26.05
N HIS A 384 8.50 1.41 27.19
CA HIS A 384 8.33 0.60 28.41
C HIS A 384 6.96 0.76 29.04
N LEU A 385 6.35 1.94 28.93
CA LEU A 385 5.00 2.21 29.40
C LEU A 385 3.97 1.55 28.49
N ALA A 386 4.10 1.70 27.17
CA ALA A 386 3.22 1.07 26.19
C ALA A 386 3.13 -0.45 26.39
N VAL A 387 4.29 -1.11 26.55
CA VAL A 387 4.34 -2.55 26.85
C VAL A 387 3.67 -2.85 28.19
N ARG A 388 4.02 -2.16 29.27
CA ARG A 388 3.46 -2.41 30.59
C ARG A 388 1.94 -2.21 30.65
N ASN A 389 1.46 -1.10 30.09
CA ASN A 389 0.05 -0.72 30.17
C ASN A 389 -0.84 -1.61 29.29
N SER A 390 -0.28 -2.37 28.34
CA SER A 390 -1.05 -3.24 27.46
C SER A 390 -1.54 -4.54 28.10
N TYR A 391 -0.95 -4.97 29.22
CA TYR A 391 -1.37 -6.17 29.94
C TYR A 391 -1.73 -5.89 31.42
N SER A 392 -1.69 -4.65 31.90
CA SER A 392 -1.87 -4.27 33.30
C SER A 392 -3.00 -3.27 33.57
N ASP A 393 -3.87 -2.98 32.60
CA ASP A 393 -4.83 -1.87 32.67
C ASP A 393 -6.15 -2.16 33.42
N GLY A 394 -6.24 -3.25 34.18
CA GLY A 394 -7.40 -3.55 35.03
C GLY A 394 -8.71 -3.81 34.30
N SER A 395 -8.66 -4.03 32.98
CA SER A 395 -9.85 -4.40 32.17
C SER A 395 -10.47 -5.73 32.66
N GLU A 396 -11.74 -5.99 32.34
CA GLU A 396 -12.43 -7.27 32.61
C GLU A 396 -11.59 -8.48 32.20
N TRP A 397 -10.79 -8.32 31.14
CA TRP A 397 -9.84 -9.32 30.67
C TRP A 397 -8.73 -9.65 31.68
N GLY A 398 -8.28 -8.68 32.48
CA GLY A 398 -7.33 -8.90 33.58
C GLY A 398 -7.89 -9.81 34.66
N HIS A 399 -9.20 -9.83 34.89
CA HIS A 399 -9.84 -10.73 35.85
C HIS A 399 -10.14 -12.11 35.28
N VAL A 400 -10.57 -12.20 34.03
CA VAL A 400 -10.96 -13.48 33.39
C VAL A 400 -9.72 -14.21 32.87
N TYR A 401 -8.76 -13.50 32.30
CA TYR A 401 -7.58 -14.09 31.62
C TYR A 401 -6.27 -13.87 32.37
N GLY A 402 -6.20 -12.94 33.31
CA GLY A 402 -4.98 -12.64 34.09
C GLY A 402 -4.48 -13.80 34.99
N LYS A 403 -5.31 -14.82 35.17
CA LYS A 403 -4.89 -16.07 35.78
C LYS A 403 -4.41 -17.12 34.78
N ALA A 404 -4.72 -16.92 33.50
CA ALA A 404 -4.51 -17.91 32.45
C ALA A 404 -3.38 -17.49 31.48
N ALA A 405 -3.24 -16.19 31.15
CA ALA A 405 -2.14 -15.73 30.33
C ALA A 405 -0.84 -15.65 31.12
N ASN A 406 0.26 -16.05 30.52
CA ASN A 406 1.57 -16.10 31.17
C ASN A 406 2.21 -14.70 31.28
N ILE A 407 1.54 -13.77 31.99
CA ILE A 407 2.03 -12.39 32.26
C ILE A 407 3.47 -12.42 32.81
N GLY A 408 3.84 -13.53 33.46
CA GLY A 408 5.19 -13.74 33.94
C GLY A 408 6.27 -13.59 32.86
N HIS A 409 6.02 -14.08 31.66
CA HIS A 409 6.95 -13.92 30.52
C HIS A 409 7.11 -12.45 30.12
N TYR A 410 6.05 -11.64 30.10
CA TYR A 410 6.11 -10.23 29.73
C TYR A 410 6.83 -9.40 30.79
N LEU A 411 6.59 -9.68 32.08
CA LEU A 411 7.34 -9.06 33.19
C LEU A 411 8.81 -9.47 33.16
N LEU A 412 9.10 -10.73 32.84
CA LEU A 412 10.46 -11.22 32.70
C LEU A 412 11.18 -10.52 31.53
N ALA A 413 10.52 -10.40 30.37
CA ALA A 413 11.06 -9.70 29.20
C ALA A 413 11.47 -8.25 29.53
N GLN A 414 10.60 -7.51 30.21
CA GLN A 414 10.93 -6.13 30.66
C GLN A 414 12.10 -6.09 31.66
N LYS A 415 12.12 -7.03 32.61
CA LYS A 415 13.23 -7.14 33.58
C LYS A 415 14.55 -7.45 32.88
N LEU A 416 14.55 -8.40 31.96
CA LEU A 416 15.74 -8.83 31.21
C LEU A 416 16.21 -7.71 30.27
N ALA A 417 15.33 -6.98 29.63
CA ALA A 417 15.70 -5.85 28.76
C ALA A 417 16.47 -4.76 29.52
N ARG A 418 16.21 -4.59 30.81
CA ARG A 418 16.96 -3.65 31.68
C ARG A 418 18.26 -4.27 32.24
N LYS A 419 18.23 -5.55 32.65
CA LYS A 419 19.33 -6.18 33.39
C LYS A 419 20.34 -6.88 32.49
N MET A 420 19.88 -7.45 31.38
CA MET A 420 20.67 -8.31 30.47
C MET A 420 20.74 -7.77 29.06
N ARG A 421 20.74 -6.45 28.91
CA ARG A 421 20.82 -5.77 27.62
C ARG A 421 22.05 -6.17 26.80
N PHE A 422 23.17 -6.47 27.47
CA PHE A 422 24.44 -6.81 26.83
C PHE A 422 24.67 -8.31 26.69
N ASN A 423 23.70 -9.14 27.09
CA ASN A 423 23.77 -10.61 26.94
C ASN A 423 22.43 -11.12 26.37
N PRO A 424 22.11 -10.83 25.08
CA PRO A 424 20.82 -11.15 24.50
C PRO A 424 20.55 -12.65 24.45
N HIS A 425 21.52 -13.47 24.14
CA HIS A 425 21.33 -14.92 24.02
C HIS A 425 20.90 -15.57 25.33
N GLU A 426 21.55 -15.20 26.44
CA GLU A 426 21.18 -15.69 27.76
C GLU A 426 19.80 -15.16 28.22
N ALA A 427 19.48 -13.94 27.87
CA ALA A 427 18.17 -13.38 28.16
C ALA A 427 17.05 -14.11 27.41
N ILE A 428 17.23 -14.36 26.12
CA ILE A 428 16.23 -15.07 25.30
C ILE A 428 16.10 -16.52 25.74
N ARG A 429 17.20 -17.20 26.10
CA ARG A 429 17.14 -18.56 26.63
C ARG A 429 16.24 -18.69 27.87
N GLN A 430 16.10 -17.61 28.68
CA GLN A 430 15.18 -17.57 29.83
C GLN A 430 13.74 -17.28 29.43
N LEU A 431 13.47 -16.76 28.23
CA LEU A 431 12.14 -16.44 27.69
C LEU A 431 11.54 -17.60 26.90
N GLY A 432 12.35 -18.56 26.45
CA GLY A 432 11.93 -19.70 25.66
C GLY A 432 12.52 -19.74 24.26
N GLN A 433 11.80 -20.39 23.35
CA GLN A 433 12.23 -20.59 21.94
C GLN A 433 11.32 -19.88 20.94
N GLY A 434 10.20 -19.30 21.36
CA GLY A 434 9.28 -18.58 20.49
C GLY A 434 8.25 -19.42 19.74
N TRP A 435 8.30 -20.73 19.82
CA TRP A 435 7.29 -21.62 19.21
C TRP A 435 5.89 -21.47 19.83
N VAL A 436 5.81 -20.95 21.04
CA VAL A 436 4.57 -20.67 21.77
C VAL A 436 4.28 -19.18 21.77
N GLY A 437 3.01 -18.81 21.64
CA GLY A 437 2.60 -17.43 21.42
C GLY A 437 3.09 -16.43 22.47
N ASP A 438 3.07 -16.79 23.75
CA ASP A 438 3.56 -15.94 24.84
C ASP A 438 5.09 -15.81 24.86
N GLU A 439 5.84 -16.87 24.50
CA GLU A 439 7.29 -16.83 24.33
C GLU A 439 7.68 -15.92 23.14
N ALA A 440 7.01 -16.10 21.98
CA ALA A 440 7.28 -15.31 20.79
C ALA A 440 7.09 -13.79 21.06
N LEU A 441 5.96 -13.44 21.71
CA LEU A 441 5.71 -12.06 22.10
C LEU A 441 6.75 -11.54 23.10
N ALA A 442 7.11 -12.35 24.11
CA ALA A 442 8.08 -11.97 25.14
C ALA A 442 9.50 -11.74 24.55
N ILE A 443 9.93 -12.61 23.63
CA ILE A 443 11.22 -12.45 22.92
C ILE A 443 11.19 -11.20 22.05
N GLY A 444 10.14 -10.99 21.26
CA GLY A 444 9.95 -9.79 20.45
C GLY A 444 9.96 -8.50 21.28
N MET A 445 9.24 -8.50 22.41
CA MET A 445 9.24 -7.41 23.39
C MET A 445 10.64 -7.14 23.99
N TYR A 446 11.35 -8.18 24.39
CA TYR A 446 12.71 -8.07 24.91
C TYR A 446 13.65 -7.43 23.88
N ALA A 447 13.65 -7.93 22.65
CA ALA A 447 14.49 -7.42 21.58
C ALA A 447 14.17 -5.94 21.27
N PHE A 448 12.89 -5.57 21.18
CA PHE A 448 12.43 -4.19 21.00
C PHE A 448 12.86 -3.26 22.14
N LEU A 449 12.66 -3.67 23.40
CA LEU A 449 12.95 -2.85 24.56
C LEU A 449 14.47 -2.66 24.79
N SER A 450 15.27 -3.69 24.52
CA SER A 450 16.73 -3.68 24.71
C SER A 450 17.50 -3.16 23.50
N GLY A 451 16.91 -3.20 22.29
CA GLY A 451 17.51 -2.78 21.04
C GLY A 451 17.82 -1.28 20.99
N GLN A 452 18.91 -0.93 20.27
CA GLN A 452 19.40 0.45 20.13
C GLN A 452 19.12 1.04 18.73
N SER A 453 18.89 0.18 17.75
CA SER A 453 18.53 0.52 16.38
C SER A 453 17.62 -0.55 15.83
N PHE A 454 16.95 -0.28 14.71
CA PHE A 454 16.16 -1.29 14.00
C PHE A 454 16.96 -2.57 13.74
N ARG A 455 18.17 -2.40 13.19
CA ARG A 455 19.05 -3.52 12.90
C ARG A 455 19.46 -4.32 14.14
N ASP A 456 19.85 -3.64 15.24
CA ASP A 456 20.22 -4.31 16.50
C ASP A 456 19.03 -5.09 17.08
N THR A 457 17.82 -4.52 16.97
CA THR A 457 16.58 -5.19 17.40
C THR A 457 16.35 -6.48 16.64
N LEU A 458 16.47 -6.47 15.31
CA LEU A 458 16.30 -7.69 14.51
C LEU A 458 17.40 -8.73 14.78
N ILE A 459 18.67 -8.30 14.89
CA ILE A 459 19.78 -9.22 15.23
C ILE A 459 19.50 -9.95 16.55
N ARG A 460 18.99 -9.24 17.57
CA ARG A 460 18.64 -9.84 18.86
C ARG A 460 17.49 -10.84 18.73
N ALA A 461 16.44 -10.47 18.01
CA ALA A 461 15.24 -11.29 17.85
C ALA A 461 15.46 -12.54 16.99
N THR A 462 16.49 -12.54 16.12
CA THR A 462 16.74 -13.63 15.17
C THR A 462 17.74 -14.68 15.67
N ASN A 463 18.79 -14.26 16.41
CA ASN A 463 19.90 -15.16 16.75
C ASN A 463 19.67 -15.93 18.05
N HIS A 464 18.81 -16.95 18.00
CA HIS A 464 18.50 -17.83 19.11
C HIS A 464 18.08 -19.24 18.62
N ASP A 465 17.88 -20.16 19.55
CA ASP A 465 17.34 -21.48 19.23
C ASP A 465 15.81 -21.41 19.19
N GLY A 466 15.22 -21.42 18.00
CA GLY A 466 13.75 -21.45 17.88
C GLY A 466 13.20 -20.62 16.73
N ASP A 467 11.98 -20.15 16.92
CA ASP A 467 11.12 -19.46 15.95
C ASP A 467 11.61 -18.03 15.67
N SER A 468 12.60 -17.92 14.79
CA SER A 468 13.31 -16.67 14.53
C SER A 468 12.53 -15.68 13.67
N ASP A 469 11.66 -16.14 12.78
CA ASP A 469 10.85 -15.26 11.91
C ASP A 469 9.72 -14.60 12.69
N SER A 470 8.93 -15.36 13.47
CA SER A 470 7.88 -14.80 14.33
C SER A 470 8.44 -13.79 15.35
N THR A 471 9.55 -14.14 16.03
CA THR A 471 10.14 -13.24 17.04
C THR A 471 10.71 -11.98 16.44
N ALA A 472 11.37 -12.06 15.26
CA ALA A 472 11.90 -10.90 14.57
C ALA A 472 10.79 -10.09 13.87
N SER A 473 9.74 -10.73 13.35
CA SER A 473 8.54 -10.06 12.84
C SER A 473 7.90 -9.19 13.93
N ILE A 474 7.60 -9.76 15.10
CA ILE A 474 7.03 -9.02 16.24
C ILE A 474 7.95 -7.87 16.67
N ALA A 475 9.25 -8.12 16.82
CA ALA A 475 10.22 -7.08 17.20
C ALA A 475 10.26 -5.93 16.17
N GLY A 476 10.22 -6.26 14.88
CA GLY A 476 10.15 -5.30 13.78
C GLY A 476 8.86 -4.50 13.76
N GLN A 477 7.70 -5.14 13.99
CA GLN A 477 6.39 -4.50 14.13
C GLN A 477 6.40 -3.47 15.27
N LEU A 478 6.90 -3.84 16.44
CA LEU A 478 6.98 -2.97 17.61
C LEU A 478 7.94 -1.80 17.39
N TRP A 479 9.12 -2.05 16.79
CA TRP A 479 10.05 -0.99 16.43
C TRP A 479 9.41 0.02 15.48
N GLY A 480 8.80 -0.47 14.40
CA GLY A 480 8.15 0.37 13.40
C GLY A 480 6.96 1.15 13.94
N ALA A 481 6.13 0.53 14.78
CA ALA A 481 5.01 1.21 15.45
C ALA A 481 5.49 2.38 16.34
N LYS A 482 6.69 2.28 16.94
CA LYS A 482 7.25 3.32 17.79
C LYS A 482 7.99 4.40 17.01
N TYR A 483 8.87 4.00 16.12
CA TYR A 483 9.86 4.89 15.50
C TYR A 483 9.58 5.19 14.03
N GLY A 484 8.52 4.59 13.46
CA GLY A 484 8.20 4.70 12.04
C GLY A 484 9.29 4.08 11.16
N LEU A 485 9.50 4.67 10.03
CA LEU A 485 10.51 4.26 9.03
C LEU A 485 11.93 4.74 9.38
N LYS A 486 12.08 5.45 10.49
CA LYS A 486 13.38 5.92 10.94
C LYS A 486 14.31 4.73 11.22
N ASP A 487 15.56 4.83 10.80
CA ASP A 487 16.61 3.81 10.95
C ASP A 487 16.35 2.48 10.21
N MET A 488 15.25 2.34 9.46
CA MET A 488 15.03 1.21 8.58
C MET A 488 15.86 1.38 7.29
N PRO A 489 16.72 0.42 6.93
CA PRO A 489 17.47 0.52 5.69
C PRO A 489 16.55 0.48 4.47
N GLN A 490 16.51 1.54 3.68
CA GLN A 490 15.69 1.62 2.46
C GLN A 490 15.99 0.46 1.49
N ALA A 491 17.27 0.08 1.39
CA ALA A 491 17.68 -1.03 0.52
C ALA A 491 17.04 -2.37 0.94
N TRP A 492 16.70 -2.57 2.22
CA TRP A 492 15.98 -3.76 2.67
C TRP A 492 14.49 -3.68 2.31
N ILE A 493 13.85 -2.54 2.59
CA ILE A 493 12.45 -2.31 2.23
C ILE A 493 12.22 -2.50 0.73
N ARG A 494 13.05 -1.89 -0.11
CA ARG A 494 12.94 -1.98 -1.57
C ARG A 494 13.07 -3.42 -2.11
N ARG A 495 13.74 -4.29 -1.37
CA ARG A 495 13.96 -5.69 -1.75
C ARG A 495 12.90 -6.64 -1.22
N LEU A 496 11.96 -6.19 -0.40
CA LEU A 496 10.82 -7.02 -0.01
C LEU A 496 10.07 -7.51 -1.25
N ASP A 497 9.81 -8.78 -1.30
CA ASP A 497 9.14 -9.42 -2.44
C ASP A 497 7.63 -9.16 -2.46
N ILE A 498 7.08 -8.63 -1.36
CA ILE A 498 5.68 -8.29 -1.17
C ILE A 498 5.46 -6.79 -0.89
N LEU A 499 6.42 -5.95 -1.26
CA LEU A 499 6.32 -4.50 -1.00
C LEU A 499 5.06 -3.88 -1.61
N ASP A 500 4.72 -4.28 -2.84
CA ASP A 500 3.54 -3.76 -3.55
C ASP A 500 2.23 -4.08 -2.82
N GLU A 501 2.13 -5.30 -2.26
CA GLU A 501 0.97 -5.75 -1.49
C GLU A 501 0.81 -4.95 -0.19
N ILE A 502 1.91 -4.69 0.52
CA ILE A 502 1.90 -3.85 1.73
C ILE A 502 1.43 -2.43 1.38
N LEU A 503 2.03 -1.83 0.35
CA LEU A 503 1.72 -0.45 -0.04
C LEU A 503 0.28 -0.30 -0.50
N TYR A 504 -0.25 -1.28 -1.22
CA TYR A 504 -1.66 -1.30 -1.61
C TYR A 504 -2.61 -1.28 -0.41
N LEU A 505 -2.39 -2.18 0.56
CA LEU A 505 -3.24 -2.24 1.75
C LEU A 505 -3.11 -0.97 2.60
N VAL A 506 -1.90 -0.40 2.72
CA VAL A 506 -1.71 0.85 3.45
C VAL A 506 -2.38 2.03 2.74
N GLN A 507 -2.36 2.07 1.41
CA GLN A 507 -3.12 3.07 0.64
C GLN A 507 -4.62 3.00 0.94
N LYS A 508 -5.20 1.79 0.98
CA LYS A 508 -6.61 1.57 1.36
C LYS A 508 -6.88 1.96 2.81
N LEU A 509 -5.97 1.59 3.72
CA LEU A 509 -6.06 1.93 5.14
C LEU A 509 -5.97 3.44 5.37
N GLN A 510 -5.10 4.15 4.67
CA GLN A 510 -5.02 5.61 4.72
C GLN A 510 -6.33 6.26 4.23
N GLY A 511 -6.90 5.76 3.14
CA GLY A 511 -8.21 6.20 2.65
C GLY A 511 -9.32 5.99 3.69
N TRP A 512 -9.29 4.87 4.41
CA TRP A 512 -10.20 4.60 5.52
C TRP A 512 -9.96 5.56 6.69
N HIS A 513 -8.73 5.71 7.16
CA HIS A 513 -8.36 6.57 8.28
C HIS A 513 -8.78 8.03 8.03
N ASN A 514 -8.56 8.54 6.82
CA ASN A 514 -8.97 9.88 6.43
C ASN A 514 -10.50 10.08 6.47
N ARG A 515 -11.29 9.04 6.19
CA ARG A 515 -12.76 9.10 6.31
C ARG A 515 -13.22 9.18 7.78
N VAL A 516 -12.56 8.46 8.66
CA VAL A 516 -12.85 8.49 10.12
C VAL A 516 -12.48 9.83 10.72
N ASP A 517 -11.34 10.39 10.33
CA ASP A 517 -10.82 11.68 10.84
C ASP A 517 -11.66 12.88 10.32
N THR A 518 -12.31 12.74 9.18
CA THR A 518 -13.14 13.80 8.57
C THR A 518 -14.52 13.95 9.17
N LYS A 519 -14.87 13.28 10.28
CA LYS A 519 -16.15 13.52 11.01
C LYS A 519 -16.42 14.99 11.35
N ASN A 520 -15.42 15.87 11.27
CA ASN A 520 -15.56 17.31 11.47
C ASN A 520 -15.52 18.15 10.18
N ARG A 521 -15.35 17.55 9.01
CA ARG A 521 -15.45 18.25 7.73
C ARG A 521 -16.82 17.93 7.15
N ARG A 522 -17.62 18.95 6.91
CA ARG A 522 -18.87 18.81 6.14
C ARG A 522 -18.52 18.13 4.81
N GLN A 523 -18.96 16.89 4.62
CA GLN A 523 -18.96 16.28 3.29
C GLN A 523 -19.82 17.14 2.39
N PRO A 524 -19.37 17.47 1.17
CA PRO A 524 -20.29 18.04 0.19
C PRO A 524 -21.45 17.05 0.02
N ILE A 525 -22.67 17.55 0.09
CA ILE A 525 -23.87 16.76 -0.16
C ILE A 525 -23.80 16.40 -1.65
N ILE A 526 -23.42 15.17 -1.95
CA ILE A 526 -23.53 14.63 -3.29
C ILE A 526 -24.97 14.21 -3.47
N ASP A 527 -25.64 14.76 -4.47
CA ASP A 527 -27.02 14.44 -4.79
C ASP A 527 -27.16 12.92 -5.04
N ASP A 528 -28.18 12.31 -4.46
CA ASP A 528 -28.47 10.87 -4.61
C ASP A 528 -28.65 10.44 -6.07
N SER A 529 -28.96 11.36 -6.98
CA SER A 529 -29.11 11.09 -8.42
C SER A 529 -27.82 10.67 -9.11
N ILE A 530 -26.65 11.06 -8.57
CA ILE A 530 -25.34 10.73 -9.16
C ILE A 530 -24.61 9.59 -8.44
N GLN A 531 -25.13 9.14 -7.31
CA GLN A 531 -24.55 8.03 -6.54
C GLN A 531 -24.32 6.76 -7.38
N PRO A 532 -25.23 6.34 -8.27
CA PRO A 532 -24.98 5.17 -9.11
C PRO A 532 -23.74 5.30 -9.98
N CYS A 533 -23.47 6.47 -10.56
CA CYS A 533 -22.28 6.70 -11.37
C CYS A 533 -21.01 6.66 -10.53
N ILE A 534 -21.04 7.20 -9.31
CA ILE A 534 -19.92 7.13 -8.36
C ILE A 534 -19.58 5.67 -8.05
N ARG A 535 -20.58 4.86 -7.73
CA ARG A 535 -20.43 3.45 -7.43
C ARG A 535 -19.84 2.66 -8.61
N MET A 536 -20.23 2.99 -9.83
CA MET A 536 -19.67 2.38 -11.04
C MET A 536 -18.19 2.73 -11.26
N ILE A 537 -17.80 3.95 -10.94
CA ILE A 537 -16.39 4.37 -10.97
C ILE A 537 -15.57 3.60 -9.93
N GLU A 538 -16.08 3.47 -8.71
CA GLU A 538 -15.44 2.72 -7.64
C GLU A 538 -15.29 1.24 -8.00
N MET A 539 -16.34 0.62 -8.54
CA MET A 539 -16.29 -0.76 -9.01
C MET A 539 -15.28 -0.96 -10.13
N THR A 540 -15.23 -0.05 -11.09
CA THR A 540 -14.25 -0.13 -12.20
C THR A 540 -12.83 -0.03 -11.70
N HIS A 541 -12.59 0.86 -10.74
CA HIS A 541 -11.30 0.97 -10.09
C HIS A 541 -10.90 -0.33 -9.39
N GLU A 542 -11.81 -0.97 -8.65
CA GLU A 542 -11.54 -2.27 -8.02
C GLU A 542 -11.29 -3.39 -9.04
N LEU A 543 -12.01 -3.39 -10.17
CA LEU A 543 -11.73 -4.33 -11.29
C LEU A 543 -10.30 -4.15 -11.81
N HIS A 544 -9.83 -2.92 -11.96
CA HIS A 544 -8.47 -2.63 -12.40
C HIS A 544 -7.43 -3.13 -11.39
N ILE A 545 -7.67 -2.91 -10.10
CA ILE A 545 -6.81 -3.42 -9.02
C ILE A 545 -6.73 -4.95 -9.04
N LEU A 546 -7.84 -5.63 -9.30
CA LEU A 546 -7.91 -7.09 -9.42
C LEU A 546 -7.23 -7.63 -10.70
N GLY A 547 -6.61 -6.78 -11.53
CA GLY A 547 -5.93 -7.16 -12.76
C GLY A 547 -6.83 -7.25 -13.99
N TYR A 548 -8.02 -6.65 -13.95
CA TYR A 548 -8.97 -6.59 -15.08
C TYR A 548 -8.97 -5.23 -15.75
N GLN A 549 -7.80 -4.66 -16.02
CA GLN A 549 -7.62 -3.30 -16.53
C GLN A 549 -8.14 -3.07 -17.95
N ARG A 550 -8.48 -4.15 -18.67
CA ARG A 550 -9.11 -4.07 -19.99
C ARG A 550 -10.63 -3.91 -19.91
N ILE A 551 -11.24 -4.01 -18.72
CA ILE A 551 -12.64 -3.67 -18.50
C ILE A 551 -12.71 -2.19 -18.15
N ARG A 552 -13.49 -1.43 -18.89
CA ARG A 552 -13.61 0.02 -18.76
C ARG A 552 -15.08 0.39 -18.70
N ILE A 553 -15.48 1.08 -17.65
CA ILE A 553 -16.84 1.54 -17.46
C ILE A 553 -16.80 3.06 -17.30
N PHE A 554 -17.27 3.77 -18.30
CA PHE A 554 -17.30 5.22 -18.34
C PHE A 554 -18.67 5.71 -17.91
N PRO A 555 -18.76 6.47 -16.78
CA PRO A 555 -20.00 7.09 -16.38
C PRO A 555 -20.25 8.38 -17.16
N TYR A 556 -21.51 8.65 -17.45
CA TYR A 556 -21.97 9.90 -18.01
C TYR A 556 -23.18 10.39 -17.20
N ILE A 557 -23.23 11.68 -16.92
CA ILE A 557 -24.37 12.30 -16.24
C ILE A 557 -24.97 13.35 -17.15
N SER A 558 -26.27 13.27 -17.33
CA SER A 558 -27.07 14.27 -18.02
C SER A 558 -28.24 14.70 -17.14
N PRO A 559 -28.94 15.79 -17.49
CA PRO A 559 -30.17 16.16 -16.81
C PRO A 559 -31.27 15.07 -16.79
N SER A 560 -31.16 14.09 -17.71
CA SER A 560 -32.11 12.96 -17.82
C SER A 560 -31.68 11.74 -17.01
N GLY A 561 -30.50 11.71 -16.38
CA GLY A 561 -30.03 10.63 -15.53
C GLY A 561 -28.56 10.26 -15.68
N CYS A 562 -28.18 9.19 -15.01
CA CYS A 562 -26.84 8.61 -15.09
C CYS A 562 -26.80 7.49 -16.14
N TYR A 563 -25.80 7.55 -16.98
CA TYR A 563 -25.55 6.56 -18.02
C TYR A 563 -24.14 6.02 -17.86
N TRP A 564 -23.84 4.82 -18.37
CA TRP A 564 -22.49 4.28 -18.40
C TRP A 564 -22.23 3.46 -19.65
N ARG A 565 -20.98 3.46 -20.07
CA ARG A 565 -20.49 2.73 -21.24
C ARG A 565 -19.49 1.67 -20.78
N LEU A 566 -19.72 0.41 -21.16
CA LEU A 566 -18.82 -0.70 -20.89
C LEU A 566 -17.97 -0.98 -22.14
N GLU A 567 -16.66 -1.04 -21.96
CA GLU A 567 -15.70 -1.49 -22.97
C GLU A 567 -14.80 -2.58 -22.42
N TRP A 568 -14.34 -3.47 -23.29
CA TRP A 568 -13.30 -4.47 -22.98
C TRP A 568 -12.50 -4.84 -24.24
N ALA A 569 -11.21 -5.15 -24.12
CA ALA A 569 -10.37 -5.49 -25.25
C ALA A 569 -10.61 -6.95 -25.73
N PRO A 570 -10.56 -7.25 -27.04
CA PRO A 570 -10.27 -6.36 -28.17
C PRO A 570 -11.51 -5.74 -28.81
N ARG A 571 -12.67 -5.81 -28.19
CA ARG A 571 -13.93 -5.30 -28.75
C ARG A 571 -14.45 -4.17 -27.87
N SER A 572 -14.70 -3.03 -28.47
CA SER A 572 -15.53 -2.00 -27.85
C SER A 572 -16.98 -2.35 -28.13
N ALA A 573 -17.80 -2.45 -27.10
CA ALA A 573 -19.23 -2.44 -27.22
C ALA A 573 -19.79 -1.39 -26.27
N PHE A 574 -20.66 -0.57 -26.77
CA PHE A 574 -21.36 0.41 -25.98
C PHE A 574 -22.52 -0.28 -25.28
N VAL A 575 -22.53 -0.15 -23.97
CA VAL A 575 -23.65 -0.57 -23.16
C VAL A 575 -24.10 0.67 -22.41
N SER A 576 -25.21 1.24 -22.78
CA SER A 576 -25.84 2.29 -22.00
C SER A 576 -26.74 1.66 -20.95
N GLY A 577 -26.59 2.04 -19.70
CA GLY A 577 -27.50 1.69 -18.63
C GLY A 577 -27.93 2.99 -17.91
N THR A 578 -29.13 3.03 -17.42
CA THR A 578 -29.61 4.15 -16.63
C THR A 578 -29.82 3.71 -15.19
N ALA A 579 -29.51 4.56 -14.25
CA ALA A 579 -29.87 4.35 -12.85
C ALA A 579 -31.38 4.46 -12.58
N GLN A 580 -32.12 4.91 -13.59
CA GLN A 580 -33.58 4.93 -13.60
C GLN A 580 -34.13 4.14 -14.81
N PRO A 581 -35.29 3.52 -14.73
CA PRO A 581 -35.85 2.62 -15.73
C PRO A 581 -36.38 3.34 -16.99
N HIS A 582 -35.64 4.28 -17.54
CA HIS A 582 -36.00 4.98 -18.76
C HIS A 582 -35.02 4.75 -19.88
N GLY A 583 -35.32 3.75 -20.71
CA GLY A 583 -35.04 3.76 -22.13
C GLY A 583 -33.58 3.65 -22.57
N GLY A 584 -32.68 3.08 -21.78
CA GLY A 584 -31.37 2.69 -22.29
C GLY A 584 -31.47 1.40 -23.10
N ASN A 585 -30.59 1.23 -24.06
CA ASN A 585 -30.64 0.15 -25.04
C ASN A 585 -30.47 -1.24 -24.42
N GLU A 586 -31.54 -1.78 -23.84
CA GLU A 586 -31.63 -3.14 -23.32
C GLU A 586 -31.20 -4.19 -24.37
N ARG A 587 -31.29 -3.86 -25.67
CA ARG A 587 -30.94 -4.78 -26.76
C ARG A 587 -29.43 -5.04 -26.88
N GLU A 588 -28.59 -4.09 -26.60
CA GLU A 588 -27.13 -4.31 -26.66
C GLU A 588 -26.60 -5.02 -25.41
N ILE A 589 -27.13 -4.70 -24.25
CA ILE A 589 -26.91 -5.46 -23.02
C ILE A 589 -27.40 -6.90 -23.19
N ALA A 590 -28.58 -7.09 -23.77
CA ALA A 590 -29.15 -8.43 -24.07
C ALA A 590 -28.30 -9.26 -25.02
N ARG A 591 -27.69 -8.67 -26.05
CA ARG A 591 -26.73 -9.36 -26.93
C ARG A 591 -25.47 -9.84 -26.22
N TYR A 592 -25.08 -9.12 -25.20
CA TYR A 592 -23.85 -9.40 -24.44
C TYR A 592 -24.03 -10.44 -23.36
N THR A 593 -25.14 -10.38 -22.66
CA THR A 593 -25.48 -11.23 -21.51
C THR A 593 -26.31 -12.45 -21.90
N SER A 594 -26.29 -12.86 -23.15
CA SER A 594 -27.13 -13.99 -23.66
C SER A 594 -28.64 -13.81 -23.43
N GLY A 595 -29.11 -12.55 -23.46
CA GLY A 595 -30.54 -12.25 -23.35
C GLY A 595 -31.06 -12.05 -21.91
N SER A 596 -30.21 -12.13 -20.93
CA SER A 596 -30.55 -11.88 -19.52
C SER A 596 -30.25 -10.45 -19.11
N GLY A 597 -30.89 -9.43 -19.48
CA GLY A 597 -30.63 -8.02 -19.21
C GLY A 597 -29.67 -7.68 -18.05
N TRP A 598 -29.14 -6.48 -18.00
CA TRP A 598 -28.28 -5.98 -16.94
C TRP A 598 -29.09 -5.81 -15.65
N GLN A 599 -29.49 -6.88 -15.00
CA GLN A 599 -30.30 -6.87 -13.79
C GLN A 599 -29.48 -6.68 -12.50
N PRO A 600 -28.19 -7.08 -12.43
CA PRO A 600 -27.51 -7.19 -11.13
C PRO A 600 -27.00 -5.87 -10.56
N PHE A 601 -27.09 -4.78 -11.27
CA PHE A 601 -26.61 -3.46 -10.85
C PHE A 601 -27.73 -2.41 -10.76
N GLU A 602 -28.91 -2.82 -10.39
CA GLU A 602 -29.90 -1.86 -9.94
C GLU A 602 -29.40 -1.15 -8.69
N TRP A 603 -29.56 0.16 -8.64
CA TRP A 603 -29.08 0.96 -7.52
C TRP A 603 -29.56 0.45 -6.17
N GLN A 604 -30.79 -0.03 -6.10
CA GLN A 604 -31.37 -0.60 -4.89
C GLN A 604 -30.56 -1.80 -4.35
N ASP A 605 -30.03 -2.63 -5.24
CA ASP A 605 -29.32 -3.86 -4.88
C ASP A 605 -27.86 -3.59 -4.50
N VAL A 606 -27.23 -2.58 -5.10
CA VAL A 606 -25.78 -2.34 -4.95
C VAL A 606 -25.41 -1.21 -3.99
N LYS A 607 -26.36 -0.41 -3.57
CA LYS A 607 -26.07 0.74 -2.69
C LYS A 607 -25.45 0.36 -1.35
N SER A 608 -25.69 -0.85 -0.86
CA SER A 608 -25.16 -1.37 0.39
C SER A 608 -23.86 -2.16 0.23
N LEU A 609 -23.44 -2.48 -1.00
CA LEU A 609 -22.22 -3.25 -1.28
C LEU A 609 -20.99 -2.34 -1.27
N SER A 610 -19.84 -2.86 -0.86
CA SER A 610 -18.55 -2.20 -1.12
C SER A 610 -18.20 -2.24 -2.61
N ALA A 611 -17.30 -1.36 -3.05
CA ALA A 611 -16.83 -1.35 -4.45
C ALA A 611 -16.18 -2.68 -4.83
N LEU A 612 -15.46 -3.31 -3.91
CA LEU A 612 -14.86 -4.62 -4.10
C LEU A 612 -15.91 -5.74 -4.27
N GLU A 613 -16.95 -5.73 -3.44
CA GLU A 613 -18.07 -6.68 -3.58
C GLU A 613 -18.80 -6.53 -4.91
N MET A 614 -19.01 -5.28 -5.35
CA MET A 614 -19.56 -5.00 -6.68
C MET A 614 -18.67 -5.56 -7.81
N ALA A 615 -17.36 -5.32 -7.72
CA ALA A 615 -16.40 -5.84 -8.70
C ALA A 615 -16.39 -7.38 -8.73
N GLN A 616 -16.42 -8.03 -7.59
CA GLN A 616 -16.49 -9.49 -7.48
C GLN A 616 -17.82 -10.05 -8.01
N GLN A 617 -18.93 -9.38 -7.73
CA GLN A 617 -20.24 -9.77 -8.25
C GLN A 617 -20.27 -9.61 -9.77
N PHE A 618 -19.72 -8.53 -10.31
CA PHE A 618 -19.57 -8.33 -11.75
C PHE A 618 -18.78 -9.49 -12.40
N LEU A 619 -17.62 -9.84 -11.85
CA LEU A 619 -16.78 -10.92 -12.39
C LEU A 619 -17.46 -12.29 -12.35
N ARG A 620 -18.28 -12.56 -11.32
CA ARG A 620 -19.06 -13.81 -11.23
C ARG A 620 -20.18 -13.88 -12.24
N GLN A 621 -20.86 -12.76 -12.48
CA GLN A 621 -22.00 -12.71 -13.39
C GLN A 621 -21.58 -12.67 -14.86
N PHE A 622 -20.41 -12.12 -15.15
CA PHE A 622 -19.86 -11.96 -16.49
C PHE A 622 -18.51 -12.66 -16.66
N PRO A 623 -18.44 -13.99 -16.53
CA PRO A 623 -17.18 -14.74 -16.58
C PRO A 623 -16.46 -14.65 -17.93
N GLU A 624 -17.19 -14.38 -19.01
CA GLU A 624 -16.59 -14.16 -20.33
C GLU A 624 -15.91 -12.80 -20.42
N LEU A 625 -16.54 -11.75 -19.88
CA LEU A 625 -15.94 -10.42 -19.78
C LEU A 625 -14.73 -10.46 -18.84
N ALA A 626 -14.82 -11.19 -17.73
CA ALA A 626 -13.70 -11.39 -16.82
C ALA A 626 -12.50 -12.02 -17.55
N ARG A 627 -12.72 -13.08 -18.36
CA ARG A 627 -11.64 -13.69 -19.15
C ARG A 627 -11.05 -12.73 -20.20
N ALA A 628 -11.88 -12.02 -20.94
CA ALA A 628 -11.44 -11.07 -21.95
C ALA A 628 -10.80 -9.80 -21.36
N GLY A 629 -11.28 -9.37 -20.21
CA GLY A 629 -10.84 -8.14 -19.53
C GLY A 629 -9.57 -8.28 -18.69
N LYS A 630 -9.09 -9.51 -18.46
CA LYS A 630 -7.88 -9.75 -17.67
C LYS A 630 -6.63 -9.31 -18.43
N GLY A 631 -5.77 -8.56 -17.77
CA GLY A 631 -4.52 -8.06 -18.33
C GLY A 631 -4.34 -6.55 -18.05
N ASP A 632 -3.17 -6.03 -18.36
CA ASP A 632 -2.78 -4.67 -18.08
C ASP A 632 -3.20 -3.72 -19.21
N ASP A 633 -3.75 -2.57 -18.84
CA ASP A 633 -4.01 -1.44 -19.72
C ASP A 633 -3.78 -0.12 -18.97
N TRP A 634 -2.54 0.30 -18.96
CA TRP A 634 -2.04 1.42 -18.18
C TRP A 634 -2.68 2.77 -18.50
N ALA A 635 -3.16 2.96 -19.72
CA ALA A 635 -3.70 4.25 -20.15
C ALA A 635 -4.99 4.64 -19.41
N TYR A 636 -5.76 3.65 -18.97
CA TYR A 636 -7.05 3.89 -18.34
C TYR A 636 -7.02 3.80 -16.82
N ALA A 637 -6.08 3.05 -16.24
CA ALA A 637 -5.96 2.91 -14.79
C ALA A 637 -5.73 4.26 -14.12
N GLY A 638 -4.81 5.09 -14.65
CA GLY A 638 -4.55 6.42 -14.13
C GLY A 638 -5.76 7.38 -14.25
N TRP A 639 -6.53 7.27 -15.33
CA TRP A 639 -7.73 8.09 -15.50
C TRP A 639 -8.82 7.76 -14.48
N PHE A 640 -9.10 6.48 -14.24
CA PHE A 640 -10.07 6.05 -13.24
C PHE A 640 -9.62 6.37 -11.81
N THR A 641 -8.34 6.25 -11.50
CA THR A 641 -7.77 6.65 -10.20
C THR A 641 -7.98 8.13 -9.95
N LYS A 642 -7.74 8.97 -10.95
CA LYS A 642 -7.99 10.40 -10.88
C LYS A 642 -9.47 10.72 -10.66
N LEU A 643 -10.34 10.14 -11.48
CA LEU A 643 -11.78 10.31 -11.39
C LEU A 643 -12.30 9.94 -10.00
N LEU A 644 -11.86 8.79 -9.48
CA LEU A 644 -12.19 8.34 -8.13
C LEU A 644 -11.69 9.30 -7.05
N GLY A 645 -10.48 9.87 -7.23
CA GLY A 645 -9.92 10.87 -6.32
C GLY A 645 -10.77 12.14 -6.27
N GLU A 646 -11.24 12.64 -7.41
CA GLU A 646 -12.12 13.80 -7.52
C GLU A 646 -13.47 13.55 -6.83
N VAL A 647 -14.08 12.41 -7.09
CA VAL A 647 -15.36 11.99 -6.50
C VAL A 647 -15.26 11.86 -4.98
N ARG A 648 -14.20 11.23 -4.47
CA ARG A 648 -13.99 11.08 -3.02
C ARG A 648 -13.75 12.40 -2.28
N GLN A 649 -13.28 13.43 -2.99
CA GLN A 649 -13.17 14.79 -2.45
C GLN A 649 -14.50 15.55 -2.48
N GLY A 650 -15.57 14.92 -2.95
CA GLY A 650 -16.85 15.58 -3.17
C GLY A 650 -16.83 16.60 -4.31
N LYS A 651 -15.78 16.55 -5.14
CA LYS A 651 -15.73 17.32 -6.38
C LYS A 651 -16.36 16.46 -7.45
N LEU A 652 -17.51 16.91 -7.94
CA LEU A 652 -18.04 16.33 -9.16
C LEU A 652 -17.02 16.64 -10.26
N PRO A 653 -16.61 15.65 -11.06
CA PRO A 653 -15.80 15.91 -12.23
C PRO A 653 -16.48 16.99 -13.08
N TYR A 654 -15.67 17.87 -13.66
CA TYR A 654 -16.19 18.99 -14.46
C TYR A 654 -17.12 18.55 -15.59
N PHE A 655 -17.02 17.33 -16.06
CA PHE A 655 -17.88 16.72 -17.07
C PHE A 655 -19.26 16.29 -16.55
N TRP A 656 -19.56 16.52 -15.28
CA TRP A 656 -20.88 16.26 -14.70
C TRP A 656 -21.72 17.54 -14.55
N ALA A 657 -21.11 18.69 -14.76
CA ALA A 657 -21.82 19.95 -14.78
C ALA A 657 -22.20 20.28 -16.24
N ASP A 658 -23.47 20.44 -16.51
CA ASP A 658 -24.02 20.93 -17.79
C ASP A 658 -23.68 20.11 -19.06
N TRP A 659 -23.59 18.79 -18.93
CA TRP A 659 -23.29 17.92 -20.06
C TRP A 659 -24.56 17.47 -20.76
N ASP A 660 -24.61 17.79 -22.06
CA ASP A 660 -25.51 17.14 -22.99
C ASP A 660 -24.77 15.94 -23.64
N ILE A 661 -25.42 14.79 -23.64
CA ILE A 661 -24.96 13.68 -24.44
C ILE A 661 -25.58 13.85 -25.82
N ASP A 662 -24.74 14.07 -26.83
CA ASP A 662 -25.21 13.98 -28.21
C ASP A 662 -25.42 12.52 -28.57
N LEU A 663 -26.62 12.04 -28.34
CA LEU A 663 -27.03 10.65 -28.53
C LEU A 663 -26.89 10.22 -30.02
N SER A 664 -26.94 11.19 -30.95
CA SER A 664 -26.79 10.90 -32.41
C SER A 664 -25.35 10.59 -32.79
N ARG A 665 -24.38 11.07 -31.99
CA ARG A 665 -22.93 10.88 -32.22
C ARG A 665 -22.27 9.95 -31.22
N GLY A 666 -22.97 9.54 -30.19
CA GLY A 666 -22.41 8.69 -29.13
C GLY A 666 -21.30 9.33 -28.29
N VAL A 667 -21.16 10.63 -28.34
CA VAL A 667 -20.10 11.40 -27.67
C VAL A 667 -20.69 12.36 -26.68
N PRO A 668 -20.30 12.29 -25.40
CA PRO A 668 -20.69 13.33 -24.44
C PRO A 668 -20.09 14.66 -24.82
N MET A 669 -20.86 15.73 -24.61
CA MET A 669 -20.48 17.08 -24.97
C MET A 669 -20.48 17.96 -23.70
N HIS A 670 -19.52 18.86 -23.59
CA HIS A 670 -19.48 19.93 -22.62
C HIS A 670 -19.39 21.25 -23.35
N ASP A 671 -20.33 22.14 -23.16
CA ASP A 671 -20.41 23.43 -23.86
C ASP A 671 -20.27 23.30 -25.40
N GLY A 672 -20.86 22.26 -25.98
CA GLY A 672 -20.76 21.97 -27.42
C GLY A 672 -19.43 21.36 -27.89
N ALA A 673 -18.49 21.07 -26.99
CA ALA A 673 -17.23 20.41 -27.31
C ALA A 673 -17.24 18.94 -26.89
N PRO A 674 -16.65 18.02 -27.69
CA PRO A 674 -16.55 16.61 -27.31
C PRO A 674 -15.77 16.44 -26.01
N PHE A 675 -16.25 15.55 -25.15
CA PHE A 675 -15.51 15.15 -23.96
C PHE A 675 -14.12 14.59 -24.33
N PRO A 676 -13.05 15.01 -23.66
CA PRO A 676 -11.74 14.43 -23.89
C PRO A 676 -11.72 12.99 -23.35
N LEU A 677 -11.95 12.04 -24.22
CA LEU A 677 -11.75 10.62 -23.91
C LEU A 677 -10.26 10.35 -23.67
N PRO A 678 -9.92 9.30 -22.92
CA PRO A 678 -8.54 8.90 -22.76
C PRO A 678 -7.83 8.74 -24.11
N PRO A 679 -6.52 9.05 -24.19
CA PRO A 679 -5.80 9.28 -25.46
C PRO A 679 -5.80 8.10 -26.45
N GLN A 680 -6.25 6.92 -26.07
CA GLN A 680 -6.23 5.72 -26.91
C GLN A 680 -7.51 5.47 -27.72
N ILE A 681 -8.57 6.26 -27.51
CA ILE A 681 -9.77 6.14 -28.34
C ILE A 681 -9.71 7.17 -29.46
N SER A 682 -9.53 6.72 -30.68
CA SER A 682 -9.50 7.62 -31.83
C SER A 682 -10.88 8.25 -32.07
N ARG A 683 -10.91 9.45 -32.65
CA ARG A 683 -12.18 10.09 -33.03
C ARG A 683 -12.98 9.26 -34.05
N SER A 684 -12.33 8.38 -34.83
CA SER A 684 -12.99 7.45 -35.74
C SER A 684 -13.77 6.36 -34.99
N ASP A 685 -13.25 5.93 -33.85
CA ASP A 685 -13.91 4.92 -33.01
C ASP A 685 -15.12 5.49 -32.27
N GLN A 686 -15.13 6.82 -32.04
CA GLN A 686 -16.26 7.53 -31.44
C GLN A 686 -17.44 7.68 -32.40
N ALA A 687 -17.14 7.88 -33.70
CA ALA A 687 -18.16 8.11 -34.73
C ALA A 687 -18.85 6.81 -35.19
N SER A 688 -18.25 5.64 -34.93
CA SER A 688 -18.75 4.33 -35.35
C SER A 688 -19.66 3.63 -34.34
N CYS A 689 -19.98 4.31 -33.21
CA CYS A 689 -20.83 3.78 -32.17
C CYS A 689 -22.19 4.50 -32.16
N PRO A 690 -23.21 3.95 -32.82
CA PRO A 690 -24.55 4.48 -32.68
C PRO A 690 -25.06 4.23 -31.25
N ILE A 691 -25.46 5.29 -30.59
CA ILE A 691 -26.38 5.22 -29.47
C ILE A 691 -27.76 5.32 -30.08
N GLU A 692 -28.44 4.23 -30.28
CA GLU A 692 -29.90 4.15 -30.36
C GLU A 692 -30.46 3.61 -29.05
#